data_d7c673b61febdd246281f739632f4155
#
_entry.id   d7c673b61febdd246281f739632f4155
#
_cell.length_a   1.000
_cell.length_b   1.000
_cell.length_c   1.000
_cell.angle_alpha   90.00
_cell.angle_beta   90.00
_cell.angle_gamma   90.00
#
_symmetry.space_group_name_H-M   'P 1'
#
loop_
_entity.id
_entity.type
_entity.pdbx_description
1 polymer ?
#
loop_
_entity_poly.entity_id
_entity_poly.type
_entity_poly.pdbx_seq_one_letter_code
_entity_poly.pdbx_strand_id
1 'polypeptide(L)'
;MWTDLSILFETHRDLPRGAYSIRFGKLLHIEEIQMEVDIRTYDLTNTVLGRDTKPRLLTLQVPGLAENRPSVLKGDHLFAYERHGGQVGTTRYKGYVHHVELNEVKLGFHRRLLDRYLPGKTFNVRFTFNRQPLQLXHRAVRTMQTRNKMDQVLFPDASSVGQFPLTRDPDANLTFFDRLLRENEEQDQAVRHIVAGTSLPAPYLIFGPPGTGKTMTTVEAIKQVHRLIPKSKILACAPSNSAADLLAQRIIREAEFRRSLFRMSASSRPWNTLPQDLRDARCCNYDSSGEIYFPSKEEIMKKYRIVVTTLVTAGRLASANFPPGHFTHVFIDESGHAVEPEAVIPVSGLLSPESGGQVVLAGDPKQLGPVLRSPVAIACGLDMSLLERLMTTCAVYRQGGYGQFDSRVLTKLVRNYRSHPAIIEEPNEQFYDGELEAYADELVRNSLCHWEHLPTEGFPVIFHGVEGEDKREGNSPSFFNAREVATVLDYVHELLNCRGGIRVTKRDIGIISPYRRQVQKIQQKLRQQYPTDHAQLKVGSVEEFQGQERLVIIVSTVRSPRPEFLRIDKDYNLGFLNNPKRFNVAITRAKALLIVVGNPYTLSRDEHWKSFLEYCSEKGGYHPDSCEFQFREDHVEDVLQRFAAVRLDGTSEPPSDGGNGASQVQLQEEPEWRRGD
;
A
#
# COMPACT_ATOMS: atom_id res chain seq x y z
N MET A 1 14.81 18.14 -23.65
CA MET A 1 14.18 16.99 -22.99
C MET A 1 15.16 16.17 -22.17
N TRP A 2 16.27 15.66 -22.77
CA TRP A 2 17.28 14.88 -22.03
C TRP A 2 18.00 15.67 -20.94
N THR A 3 18.33 16.93 -21.18
CA THR A 3 18.92 17.82 -20.17
C THR A 3 18.00 18.05 -18.98
N ASP A 4 16.68 18.06 -19.20
CA ASP A 4 15.70 18.22 -18.12
C ASP A 4 15.60 16.96 -17.25
N LEU A 5 15.81 15.77 -17.85
CA LEU A 5 15.81 14.53 -17.11
C LEU A 5 17.07 14.37 -16.25
N SER A 6 18.23 14.82 -16.74
CA SER A 6 19.47 14.79 -15.93
C SER A 6 19.32 15.61 -14.64
N ILE A 7 18.64 16.75 -14.72
CA ILE A 7 18.36 17.60 -13.55
C ILE A 7 17.52 16.83 -12.52
N LEU A 8 16.55 16.01 -12.98
CA LEU A 8 15.73 15.19 -12.06
C LEU A 8 16.57 14.16 -11.30
N PHE A 9 17.51 13.53 -11.99
CA PHE A 9 18.43 12.58 -11.34
C PHE A 9 19.42 13.26 -10.38
N GLU A 10 19.95 14.42 -10.76
CA GLU A 10 20.89 15.17 -9.92
C GLU A 10 20.25 15.67 -8.62
N THR A 11 18.99 16.06 -8.67
CA THR A 11 18.25 16.59 -7.51
C THR A 11 17.54 15.50 -6.70
N HIS A 12 17.77 14.25 -7.02
CA HIS A 12 17.11 13.12 -6.33
C HIS A 12 17.41 13.12 -4.82
N ARG A 13 18.66 13.39 -4.42
CA ARG A 13 19.10 13.32 -3.02
C ARG A 13 18.90 14.64 -2.25
N ASP A 14 19.02 15.77 -2.94
CA ASP A 14 18.94 17.10 -2.34
C ASP A 14 17.92 17.96 -3.08
N LEU A 15 16.66 17.81 -2.72
CA LEU A 15 15.57 18.58 -3.34
C LEU A 15 15.68 20.07 -2.95
N PRO A 16 16.01 20.99 -3.91
CA PRO A 16 16.06 22.41 -3.59
C PRO A 16 14.65 22.94 -3.30
N ARG A 17 14.53 23.78 -2.27
CA ARG A 17 13.25 24.39 -1.87
C ARG A 17 12.53 25.06 -3.06
N GLY A 18 13.27 25.82 -3.87
CA GLY A 18 12.73 26.53 -5.05
C GLY A 18 12.29 25.63 -6.21
N ALA A 19 12.74 24.39 -6.25
CA ALA A 19 12.44 23.43 -7.33
C ALA A 19 11.30 22.47 -7.01
N TYR A 20 10.72 22.53 -5.82
CA TYR A 20 9.75 21.56 -5.31
C TYR A 20 8.60 21.28 -6.30
N SER A 21 7.84 22.32 -6.65
CA SER A 21 6.68 22.14 -7.54
C SER A 21 7.08 21.78 -8.97
N ILE A 22 8.23 22.25 -9.43
CA ILE A 22 8.74 21.93 -10.78
C ILE A 22 9.10 20.45 -10.84
N ARG A 23 9.85 19.94 -9.86
CA ARG A 23 10.29 18.55 -9.80
C ARG A 23 9.07 17.62 -9.75
N PHE A 24 8.20 17.80 -8.74
CA PHE A 24 7.03 16.92 -8.59
C PHE A 24 6.05 17.07 -9.76
N GLY A 25 5.91 18.26 -10.33
CA GLY A 25 5.11 18.46 -11.53
C GLY A 25 5.61 17.63 -12.71
N LYS A 26 6.93 17.59 -12.92
CA LYS A 26 7.55 16.77 -14.00
C LYS A 26 7.35 15.27 -13.71
N LEU A 27 7.60 14.83 -12.48
CA LEU A 27 7.45 13.42 -12.08
C LEU A 27 6.01 12.94 -12.27
N LEU A 28 5.03 13.75 -11.88
CA LEU A 28 3.61 13.44 -12.09
C LEU A 28 3.26 13.33 -13.56
N HIS A 29 3.81 14.19 -14.43
CA HIS A 29 3.59 14.08 -15.87
C HIS A 29 4.20 12.80 -16.44
N ILE A 30 5.38 12.40 -15.97
CA ILE A 30 6.05 11.15 -16.40
C ILE A 30 5.15 9.96 -16.00
N GLU A 31 4.64 9.94 -14.78
CA GLU A 31 3.72 8.91 -14.30
C GLU A 31 2.44 8.88 -15.14
N GLU A 32 1.86 10.06 -15.41
CA GLU A 32 0.66 10.22 -16.23
C GLU A 32 0.84 9.67 -17.65
N ILE A 33 1.99 9.93 -18.27
CA ILE A 33 2.31 9.41 -19.61
C ILE A 33 2.35 7.88 -19.59
N GLN A 34 2.98 7.29 -18.58
CA GLN A 34 3.03 5.83 -18.46
C GLN A 34 1.62 5.25 -18.28
N MET A 35 0.81 5.86 -17.43
CA MET A 35 -0.59 5.43 -17.24
C MET A 35 -1.40 5.49 -18.53
N GLU A 36 -1.20 6.54 -19.34
CA GLU A 36 -1.90 6.71 -20.63
C GLU A 36 -1.46 5.64 -21.63
N VAL A 37 -0.17 5.27 -21.63
CA VAL A 37 0.35 4.18 -22.48
C VAL A 37 -0.26 2.85 -22.04
N ASP A 38 -0.23 2.57 -20.75
CA ASP A 38 -0.65 1.27 -20.19
C ASP A 38 -2.15 1.02 -20.39
N ILE A 39 -3.01 2.02 -20.14
CA ILE A 39 -4.48 1.85 -20.24
C ILE A 39 -4.92 1.54 -21.69
N ARG A 40 -4.12 1.91 -22.68
CA ARG A 40 -4.41 1.64 -24.08
C ARG A 40 -4.34 0.17 -24.46
N THR A 41 -3.89 -0.70 -23.57
CA THR A 41 -3.98 -2.16 -23.75
C THR A 41 -5.44 -2.59 -24.00
N TYR A 42 -6.43 -1.77 -23.56
CA TYR A 42 -7.85 -2.05 -23.75
C TYR A 42 -8.46 -1.41 -25.00
N ASP A 43 -7.67 -0.69 -25.82
CA ASP A 43 -8.17 -0.08 -27.04
C ASP A 43 -8.72 -1.15 -27.98
N LEU A 44 -9.90 -0.87 -28.55
CA LEU A 44 -10.60 -1.80 -29.42
C LEU A 44 -10.87 -1.18 -30.79
N THR A 45 -10.70 -1.98 -31.82
CA THR A 45 -11.03 -1.59 -33.20
C THR A 45 -12.22 -2.41 -33.67
N ASN A 46 -13.12 -1.76 -34.43
CA ASN A 46 -14.26 -2.41 -35.07
C ASN A 46 -15.15 -3.17 -34.06
N THR A 47 -15.39 -2.56 -32.88
CA THR A 47 -16.22 -3.15 -31.81
C THR A 47 -17.64 -2.59 -31.87
N VAL A 48 -18.58 -3.28 -31.24
CA VAL A 48 -19.99 -2.90 -31.16
C VAL A 48 -20.35 -2.55 -29.71
N LEU A 49 -21.11 -1.47 -29.52
CA LEU A 49 -21.70 -1.15 -28.23
C LEU A 49 -23.05 -1.90 -28.13
N GLY A 50 -23.33 -2.51 -26.97
CA GLY A 50 -24.60 -3.14 -26.65
C GLY A 50 -25.50 -2.20 -25.84
N ARG A 51 -26.77 -2.56 -25.62
CA ARG A 51 -27.67 -1.87 -24.69
C ARG A 51 -27.66 -2.54 -23.33
N ASP A 52 -27.59 -1.78 -22.28
CA ASP A 52 -27.80 -2.29 -20.92
C ASP A 52 -29.30 -2.41 -20.62
N THR A 53 -29.66 -3.18 -19.62
CA THR A 53 -30.99 -3.23 -19.03
C THR A 53 -31.40 -1.87 -18.44
N LYS A 54 -30.42 -1.10 -17.93
CA LYS A 54 -30.66 0.27 -17.46
C LYS A 54 -30.73 1.24 -18.65
N PRO A 55 -31.85 1.95 -18.82
CA PRO A 55 -31.96 2.94 -19.89
C PRO A 55 -30.89 4.02 -19.69
N ARG A 56 -30.22 4.42 -20.73
CA ARG A 56 -29.12 5.40 -20.79
C ARG A 56 -27.73 4.83 -20.63
N LEU A 57 -27.57 3.53 -20.35
CA LEU A 57 -26.23 2.91 -20.36
C LEU A 57 -26.06 2.03 -21.59
N LEU A 58 -24.86 2.03 -22.14
CA LEU A 58 -24.43 1.11 -23.17
C LEU A 58 -23.38 0.18 -22.59
N THR A 59 -23.25 -1.01 -23.15
CA THR A 59 -22.26 -2.01 -22.71
C THR A 59 -21.17 -2.16 -23.76
N LEU A 60 -19.96 -2.48 -23.31
CA LEU A 60 -18.82 -2.76 -24.18
C LEU A 60 -18.09 -3.99 -23.65
N GLN A 61 -18.00 -5.01 -24.49
CA GLN A 61 -17.19 -6.20 -24.20
C GLN A 61 -15.72 -5.86 -24.35
N VAL A 62 -14.92 -6.15 -23.33
CA VAL A 62 -13.50 -5.81 -23.29
C VAL A 62 -12.71 -7.07 -22.94
N PRO A 63 -12.06 -7.72 -23.92
CA PRO A 63 -11.25 -8.91 -23.62
C PRO A 63 -10.12 -8.60 -22.65
N GLY A 64 -9.91 -9.49 -21.69
CA GLY A 64 -8.84 -9.38 -20.70
C GLY A 64 -9.08 -8.33 -19.62
N LEU A 65 -10.28 -7.80 -19.49
CA LEU A 65 -10.60 -6.71 -18.55
C LEU A 65 -10.25 -7.06 -17.09
N ALA A 66 -10.54 -8.28 -16.69
CA ALA A 66 -10.27 -8.75 -15.32
C ALA A 66 -8.79 -9.11 -15.07
N GLU A 67 -8.06 -9.42 -16.14
CA GLU A 67 -6.70 -10.00 -16.08
C GLU A 67 -5.60 -8.98 -16.30
N ASN A 68 -5.81 -8.04 -17.23
CA ASN A 68 -4.80 -7.06 -17.62
C ASN A 68 -4.74 -5.90 -16.61
N ARG A 69 -3.60 -5.21 -16.60
CA ARG A 69 -3.37 -4.01 -15.81
C ARG A 69 -2.86 -2.89 -16.71
N PRO A 70 -3.19 -1.62 -16.37
CA PRO A 70 -3.94 -1.15 -15.21
C PRO A 70 -5.41 -1.54 -15.26
N SER A 71 -6.07 -1.62 -14.11
CA SER A 71 -7.51 -1.90 -14.04
C SER A 71 -8.30 -0.71 -14.60
N VAL A 72 -9.37 -1.00 -15.31
CA VAL A 72 -10.38 0.01 -15.63
C VAL A 72 -11.27 0.19 -14.41
N LEU A 73 -11.47 1.42 -13.98
CA LEU A 73 -12.18 1.74 -12.74
C LEU A 73 -13.44 2.57 -13.03
N LYS A 74 -14.41 2.52 -12.12
CA LYS A 74 -15.56 3.43 -12.14
C LYS A 74 -15.06 4.88 -12.10
N GLY A 75 -15.53 5.72 -13.03
CA GLY A 75 -15.08 7.10 -13.19
C GLY A 75 -14.05 7.30 -14.29
N ASP A 76 -13.38 6.25 -14.72
CA ASP A 76 -12.57 6.30 -15.94
C ASP A 76 -13.45 6.59 -17.15
N HIS A 77 -12.82 6.93 -18.26
CA HIS A 77 -13.60 7.21 -19.47
C HIS A 77 -12.87 6.71 -20.72
N LEU A 78 -13.62 6.69 -21.81
CA LEU A 78 -13.12 6.30 -23.11
C LEU A 78 -13.70 7.22 -24.20
N PHE A 79 -13.10 7.14 -25.38
CA PHE A 79 -13.57 7.84 -26.56
C PHE A 79 -13.98 6.82 -27.62
N ALA A 80 -15.23 6.90 -28.07
CA ALA A 80 -15.76 6.06 -29.15
C ALA A 80 -15.83 6.86 -30.45
N TYR A 81 -15.20 6.34 -31.47
CA TYR A 81 -15.15 6.93 -32.82
C TYR A 81 -15.99 6.04 -33.74
N GLU A 82 -17.11 6.59 -34.23
CA GLU A 82 -18.01 5.84 -35.13
C GLU A 82 -17.32 5.52 -36.46
N ARG A 83 -17.55 4.31 -36.97
CA ARG A 83 -17.02 3.88 -38.28
C ARG A 83 -18.10 3.97 -39.35
N HIS A 84 -17.70 4.46 -40.52
CA HIS A 84 -18.56 4.60 -41.67
C HIS A 84 -17.86 4.00 -42.92
N GLY A 85 -18.44 2.96 -43.50
CA GLY A 85 -17.86 2.31 -44.72
C GLY A 85 -16.42 1.86 -44.56
N GLY A 86 -16.08 1.35 -43.32
CA GLY A 86 -14.72 0.86 -43.07
C GLY A 86 -13.74 1.92 -42.56
N GLN A 87 -14.06 3.20 -42.68
CA GLN A 87 -13.20 4.31 -42.21
C GLN A 87 -13.65 4.83 -40.86
N VAL A 88 -12.69 5.34 -40.07
CA VAL A 88 -12.95 5.95 -38.75
C VAL A 88 -13.46 7.37 -38.97
N GLY A 89 -14.63 7.65 -38.45
CA GLY A 89 -15.22 8.99 -38.51
C GLY A 89 -14.49 9.97 -37.58
N THR A 90 -14.63 11.26 -37.87
CA THR A 90 -14.04 12.35 -37.07
C THR A 90 -14.80 12.64 -35.77
N THR A 91 -16.08 12.21 -35.69
CA THR A 91 -16.92 12.46 -34.51
C THR A 91 -16.48 11.56 -33.35
N ARG A 92 -16.19 12.19 -32.22
CA ARG A 92 -15.72 11.56 -30.99
C ARG A 92 -16.80 11.67 -29.91
N TYR A 93 -17.17 10.53 -29.34
CA TYR A 93 -18.12 10.45 -28.22
C TYR A 93 -17.38 10.04 -26.95
N LYS A 94 -17.49 10.84 -25.90
CA LYS A 94 -16.91 10.52 -24.58
C LYS A 94 -17.89 9.64 -23.81
N GLY A 95 -17.44 8.47 -23.36
CA GLY A 95 -18.19 7.54 -22.52
C GLY A 95 -17.54 7.41 -21.15
N TYR A 96 -18.32 7.50 -20.07
CA TYR A 96 -17.86 7.35 -18.69
C TYR A 96 -18.18 5.95 -18.18
N VAL A 97 -17.22 5.34 -17.50
CA VAL A 97 -17.37 4.00 -16.89
C VAL A 97 -18.20 4.13 -15.61
N HIS A 98 -19.37 3.51 -15.61
CA HIS A 98 -20.27 3.44 -14.45
C HIS A 98 -20.13 2.16 -13.66
N HIS A 99 -19.94 1.03 -14.35
CA HIS A 99 -19.72 -0.27 -13.73
C HIS A 99 -18.71 -1.07 -14.53
N VAL A 100 -17.94 -1.89 -13.84
CA VAL A 100 -16.95 -2.81 -14.43
C VAL A 100 -17.34 -4.23 -14.01
N GLU A 101 -17.51 -5.11 -14.97
CA GLU A 101 -17.79 -6.53 -14.79
C GLU A 101 -16.60 -7.36 -15.26
N LEU A 102 -16.68 -8.67 -15.24
CA LEU A 102 -15.56 -9.55 -15.57
C LEU A 102 -14.95 -9.27 -16.97
N ASN A 103 -15.82 -9.13 -17.98
CA ASN A 103 -15.40 -8.92 -19.37
C ASN A 103 -16.17 -7.78 -20.04
N GLU A 104 -16.84 -6.93 -19.26
CA GLU A 104 -17.73 -5.91 -19.82
C GLU A 104 -17.68 -4.64 -18.97
N VAL A 105 -17.73 -3.48 -19.61
CA VAL A 105 -17.93 -2.19 -18.94
C VAL A 105 -19.28 -1.58 -19.34
N LYS A 106 -19.96 -0.96 -18.37
CA LYS A 106 -21.20 -0.20 -18.57
C LYS A 106 -20.88 1.28 -18.65
N LEU A 107 -21.30 1.90 -19.74
CA LEU A 107 -20.85 3.24 -20.15
C LEU A 107 -22.02 4.21 -20.27
N GLY A 108 -21.88 5.38 -19.67
CA GLY A 108 -22.79 6.50 -19.85
C GLY A 108 -22.25 7.44 -20.93
N PHE A 109 -23.08 7.75 -21.92
CA PHE A 109 -22.74 8.66 -23.00
C PHE A 109 -23.71 9.85 -23.04
N HIS A 110 -23.28 10.91 -23.69
CA HIS A 110 -24.13 12.08 -23.96
C HIS A 110 -25.29 11.69 -24.89
N ARG A 111 -26.43 12.37 -24.75
CA ARG A 111 -27.68 12.18 -25.54
C ARG A 111 -27.42 12.09 -27.03
N ARG A 112 -26.50 12.89 -27.58
CA ARG A 112 -26.17 12.87 -29.02
C ARG A 112 -25.85 11.48 -29.56
N LEU A 113 -25.15 10.63 -28.78
CA LEU A 113 -24.89 9.25 -29.19
C LEU A 113 -26.13 8.37 -28.92
N LEU A 114 -26.73 8.51 -27.73
CA LEU A 114 -27.86 7.68 -27.31
C LEU A 114 -29.05 7.81 -28.26
N ASP A 115 -29.36 9.03 -28.71
CA ASP A 115 -30.48 9.32 -29.65
C ASP A 115 -30.21 8.77 -31.06
N ARG A 116 -28.94 8.63 -31.46
CA ARG A 116 -28.50 8.14 -32.78
C ARG A 116 -28.04 6.70 -32.74
N TYR A 117 -28.09 6.08 -31.56
CA TYR A 117 -27.61 4.72 -31.39
C TYR A 117 -28.47 3.73 -32.16
N LEU A 118 -27.83 2.94 -33.00
CA LEU A 118 -28.42 1.83 -33.73
C LEU A 118 -27.62 0.56 -33.43
N PRO A 119 -28.28 -0.54 -33.07
CA PRO A 119 -27.58 -1.81 -32.87
C PRO A 119 -26.79 -2.21 -34.12
N GLY A 120 -25.61 -2.74 -33.93
CA GLY A 120 -24.71 -3.17 -35.04
C GLY A 120 -23.78 -2.09 -35.56
N LYS A 121 -23.93 -0.85 -35.17
CA LYS A 121 -22.93 0.19 -35.48
C LYS A 121 -21.58 -0.16 -34.87
N THR A 122 -20.52 0.00 -35.63
CA THR A 122 -19.17 -0.30 -35.18
C THR A 122 -18.40 0.96 -34.80
N PHE A 123 -17.54 0.81 -33.81
CA PHE A 123 -16.74 1.89 -33.26
C PHE A 123 -15.28 1.46 -33.09
N ASN A 124 -14.37 2.42 -33.19
CA ASN A 124 -13.05 2.28 -32.60
C ASN A 124 -13.11 2.95 -31.21
N VAL A 125 -12.62 2.26 -30.19
CA VAL A 125 -12.68 2.74 -28.79
C VAL A 125 -11.26 2.91 -28.28
N ARG A 126 -11.01 4.07 -27.66
CA ARG A 126 -9.73 4.41 -27.05
C ARG A 126 -9.96 4.69 -25.56
N PHE A 127 -9.32 3.90 -24.71
CA PHE A 127 -9.43 4.05 -23.26
C PHE A 127 -8.50 5.13 -22.73
N THR A 128 -8.94 5.78 -21.66
CA THR A 128 -8.12 6.67 -20.84
C THR A 128 -8.66 6.60 -19.40
N PHE A 129 -8.02 7.29 -18.49
CA PHE A 129 -8.34 7.17 -17.06
C PHE A 129 -8.83 8.51 -16.51
N ASN A 130 -9.35 8.49 -15.27
CA ASN A 130 -9.76 9.68 -14.55
C ASN A 130 -8.52 10.47 -14.11
N ARG A 131 -8.33 11.67 -14.63
CA ARG A 131 -7.18 12.54 -14.33
C ARG A 131 -7.37 13.40 -13.09
N GLN A 132 -8.55 13.40 -12.47
CA GLN A 132 -8.85 14.27 -11.33
C GLN A 132 -7.87 14.10 -10.17
N PRO A 133 -7.50 12.89 -9.74
CA PRO A 133 -6.50 12.73 -8.68
C PRO A 133 -5.16 13.40 -9.01
N LEU A 134 -4.64 13.21 -10.22
CA LEU A 134 -3.38 13.84 -10.65
C LEU A 134 -3.48 15.37 -10.69
N GLN A 135 -4.63 15.93 -11.10
CA GLN A 135 -4.86 17.37 -11.04
C GLN A 135 -4.82 17.90 -9.61
N LEU A 136 -5.32 17.16 -8.67
CA LEU A 136 -5.17 17.48 -7.24
C LEU A 136 -3.69 17.41 -6.79
N UNK A 137 -2.92 16.46 -7.18
CA UNK A 137 -1.66 16.31 -7.00
C UNK A 137 -0.96 17.41 -7.40
N HIS A 138 -1.04 17.90 -8.66
CA HIS A 138 -0.40 19.13 -9.23
C HIS A 138 -0.76 20.41 -8.49
N ARG A 139 -2.03 20.58 -8.17
CA ARG A 139 -2.48 21.76 -7.42
C ARG A 139 -1.83 21.82 -6.05
N ALA A 140 -1.79 20.69 -5.35
CA ALA A 140 -1.23 20.63 -4.00
C ALA A 140 0.25 21.05 -3.97
N VAL A 141 1.08 20.47 -4.84
CA VAL A 141 2.52 20.80 -4.85
C VAL A 141 2.77 22.26 -5.21
N ARG A 142 1.96 22.85 -6.13
CA ARG A 142 2.05 24.28 -6.44
C ARG A 142 1.68 25.15 -5.24
N THR A 143 0.59 24.80 -4.55
CA THR A 143 0.13 25.53 -3.36
C THR A 143 1.18 25.47 -2.24
N MET A 144 1.78 24.29 -2.01
CA MET A 144 2.83 24.12 -1.00
C MET A 144 4.04 25.02 -1.26
N GLN A 145 4.43 25.22 -2.51
CA GLN A 145 5.56 26.09 -2.84
C GLN A 145 5.24 27.57 -2.74
N THR A 146 3.98 27.98 -3.05
CA THR A 146 3.64 29.41 -3.16
C THR A 146 3.14 30.03 -1.87
N ARG A 147 2.65 29.23 -0.89
CA ARG A 147 2.15 29.76 0.37
C ARG A 147 3.27 29.95 1.40
N ASN A 148 3.11 31.02 2.17
CA ASN A 148 4.06 31.39 3.23
C ASN A 148 4.22 30.25 4.25
N LYS A 149 5.46 30.04 4.66
CA LYS A 149 5.89 29.10 5.73
C LYS A 149 5.59 27.61 5.47
N MET A 150 5.08 27.25 4.30
CA MET A 150 4.95 25.82 3.95
C MET A 150 6.33 25.14 3.80
N ASP A 151 7.38 25.93 3.55
CA ASP A 151 8.76 25.44 3.54
C ASP A 151 9.17 24.88 4.92
N GLN A 152 8.61 25.40 6.02
CA GLN A 152 8.88 24.86 7.37
C GLN A 152 8.21 23.51 7.60
N VAL A 153 7.20 23.18 6.81
CA VAL A 153 6.57 21.84 6.81
C VAL A 153 7.32 20.90 5.89
N LEU A 154 7.75 21.39 4.72
CA LEU A 154 8.41 20.57 3.69
C LEU A 154 9.91 20.34 3.93
N PHE A 155 10.59 21.33 4.49
CA PHE A 155 12.05 21.34 4.69
C PHE A 155 12.40 21.87 6.08
N PRO A 156 11.88 21.26 7.15
CA PRO A 156 12.17 21.75 8.51
C PRO A 156 13.65 21.61 8.85
N ASP A 157 14.14 22.58 9.56
CA ASP A 157 15.49 22.62 10.14
C ASP A 157 15.39 22.92 11.64
N ALA A 158 16.52 23.04 12.32
CA ALA A 158 16.54 23.29 13.77
C ALA A 158 15.77 24.56 14.17
N SER A 159 15.73 25.57 13.30
CA SER A 159 14.99 26.81 13.57
C SER A 159 13.48 26.64 13.41
N SER A 160 13.04 25.56 12.74
CA SER A 160 11.62 25.28 12.53
C SER A 160 10.97 24.57 13.73
N VAL A 161 11.72 24.28 14.79
CA VAL A 161 11.20 23.49 15.94
C VAL A 161 10.94 24.43 17.11
N GLY A 162 9.74 24.33 17.70
CA GLY A 162 9.39 25.07 18.91
C GLY A 162 9.20 26.57 18.71
N GLN A 163 8.81 27.00 17.53
CA GLN A 163 8.56 28.43 17.25
C GLN A 163 7.31 28.99 17.92
N PHE A 164 6.40 28.11 18.32
CA PHE A 164 5.13 28.50 18.93
C PHE A 164 5.13 28.18 20.42
N PRO A 165 4.40 28.96 21.25
CA PRO A 165 4.21 28.60 22.64
C PRO A 165 3.53 27.24 22.77
N LEU A 166 3.97 26.43 23.70
CA LEU A 166 3.35 25.13 23.95
C LEU A 166 1.90 25.32 24.40
N THR A 167 1.00 24.53 23.82
CA THR A 167 -0.41 24.55 24.23
C THR A 167 -0.61 23.94 25.60
N ARG A 168 0.34 23.11 26.03
CA ARG A 168 0.34 22.43 27.32
C ARG A 168 1.76 21.96 27.65
N ASP A 169 2.05 21.81 28.92
CA ASP A 169 3.28 21.17 29.39
C ASP A 169 3.30 19.71 28.92
N PRO A 170 4.30 19.26 28.15
CA PRO A 170 4.37 17.87 27.71
C PRO A 170 4.54 16.87 28.86
N ASP A 171 5.01 17.31 30.03
CA ASP A 171 5.15 16.47 31.21
C ASP A 171 3.85 16.39 32.02
N ALA A 172 2.83 17.19 31.67
CA ALA A 172 1.55 17.17 32.41
C ALA A 172 0.82 15.84 32.21
N ASN A 173 0.22 15.33 33.29
CA ASN A 173 -0.54 14.08 33.24
C ASN A 173 -1.75 14.19 32.31
N LEU A 174 -1.89 13.18 31.42
CA LEU A 174 -3.04 13.01 30.58
C LEU A 174 -3.86 11.81 31.02
N THR A 175 -5.19 11.94 30.95
CA THR A 175 -6.11 10.82 31.15
C THR A 175 -6.41 10.21 29.80
N PHE A 176 -5.79 9.08 29.51
CA PHE A 176 -5.92 8.38 28.24
C PHE A 176 -7.28 7.69 28.13
N PHE A 177 -7.82 7.64 26.92
CA PHE A 177 -8.98 6.83 26.59
C PHE A 177 -8.61 5.33 26.58
N ASP A 178 -7.44 5.02 26.07
CA ASP A 178 -6.88 3.67 26.14
C ASP A 178 -5.74 3.64 27.17
N ARG A 179 -5.99 3.01 28.32
CA ARG A 179 -5.02 2.93 29.42
C ARG A 179 -3.75 2.19 29.06
N LEU A 180 -3.83 1.22 28.14
CA LEU A 180 -2.65 0.45 27.71
C LEU A 180 -1.62 1.32 27.00
N LEU A 181 -2.07 2.35 26.27
CA LEU A 181 -1.17 3.30 25.61
C LEU A 181 -0.35 4.11 26.61
N ARG A 182 -0.93 4.42 27.78
CA ARG A 182 -0.22 5.14 28.83
C ARG A 182 0.92 4.32 29.45
N GLU A 183 0.79 2.99 29.44
CA GLU A 183 1.80 2.07 29.98
C GLU A 183 2.98 1.88 29.01
N ASN A 184 2.82 2.32 27.76
CA ASN A 184 3.86 2.30 26.74
C ASN A 184 4.49 3.69 26.65
N GLU A 185 5.73 3.79 27.11
CA GLU A 185 6.45 5.07 27.22
C GLU A 185 6.52 5.85 25.92
N GLU A 186 6.79 5.16 24.80
CA GLU A 186 6.90 5.79 23.48
C GLU A 186 5.55 6.31 23.01
N GLN A 187 4.48 5.53 23.19
CA GLN A 187 3.13 5.95 22.81
C GLN A 187 2.65 7.12 23.66
N ASP A 188 2.88 7.06 24.98
CA ASP A 188 2.56 8.15 25.92
C ASP A 188 3.30 9.43 25.52
N GLN A 189 4.61 9.33 25.27
CA GLN A 189 5.47 10.44 24.85
C GLN A 189 4.96 11.08 23.54
N ALA A 190 4.67 10.28 22.52
CA ALA A 190 4.19 10.78 21.22
C ALA A 190 2.88 11.58 21.40
N VAL A 191 1.92 11.05 22.16
CA VAL A 191 0.63 11.71 22.40
C VAL A 191 0.85 13.05 23.12
N ARG A 192 1.68 13.09 24.16
CA ARG A 192 1.98 14.30 24.95
C ARG A 192 2.60 15.39 24.07
N HIS A 193 3.62 15.05 23.28
CA HIS A 193 4.31 16.01 22.39
C HIS A 193 3.37 16.55 21.31
N ILE A 194 2.51 15.71 20.74
CA ILE A 194 1.51 16.15 19.75
C ILE A 194 0.53 17.14 20.40
N VAL A 195 -0.01 16.82 21.57
CA VAL A 195 -0.95 17.70 22.29
C VAL A 195 -0.28 19.02 22.66
N ALA A 196 0.98 18.98 23.11
CA ALA A 196 1.76 20.17 23.48
C ALA A 196 2.16 21.02 22.27
N GLY A 197 2.28 20.44 21.07
CA GLY A 197 2.72 21.15 19.86
C GLY A 197 4.22 21.41 19.83
N THR A 198 5.03 20.51 20.39
CA THR A 198 6.48 20.71 20.57
C THR A 198 7.25 20.86 19.26
N SER A 199 6.77 20.25 18.18
CA SER A 199 7.44 20.29 16.87
C SER A 199 7.15 21.56 16.07
N LEU A 200 6.08 22.27 16.38
CA LEU A 200 5.52 23.35 15.55
C LEU A 200 6.55 24.38 15.11
N PRO A 201 6.53 24.80 13.82
CA PRO A 201 5.66 24.35 12.72
C PRO A 201 6.14 23.13 11.93
N ALA A 202 7.25 22.50 12.33
CA ALA A 202 7.74 21.27 11.72
C ALA A 202 6.71 20.13 11.98
N PRO A 203 6.53 19.20 11.03
CA PRO A 203 5.67 18.04 11.26
C PRO A 203 6.15 17.20 12.45
N TYR A 204 5.20 16.62 13.19
CA TYR A 204 5.51 15.59 14.18
C TYR A 204 5.43 14.21 13.50
N LEU A 205 6.46 13.37 13.70
CA LEU A 205 6.54 12.06 13.07
C LEU A 205 6.34 10.93 14.07
N ILE A 206 5.46 9.98 13.78
CA ILE A 206 5.33 8.72 14.51
C ILE A 206 5.90 7.63 13.60
N PHE A 207 7.13 7.18 13.91
CA PHE A 207 7.75 6.06 13.20
C PHE A 207 7.27 4.77 13.87
N GLY A 208 6.37 4.06 13.20
CA GLY A 208 5.73 2.87 13.75
C GLY A 208 6.06 1.60 12.97
N PRO A 209 7.09 0.84 13.40
CA PRO A 209 7.35 -0.50 12.85
C PRO A 209 6.15 -1.44 12.91
N PRO A 210 6.25 -2.64 12.29
CA PRO A 210 5.10 -3.56 12.25
C PRO A 210 4.60 -3.91 13.64
N GLY A 211 3.29 -3.87 13.83
CA GLY A 211 2.65 -4.31 15.08
C GLY A 211 2.88 -3.44 16.30
N THR A 212 3.41 -2.22 16.14
CA THR A 212 3.74 -1.35 17.30
C THR A 212 2.62 -0.41 17.72
N GLY A 213 1.43 -0.48 17.09
CA GLY A 213 0.28 0.32 17.53
C GLY A 213 0.25 1.75 17.00
N LYS A 214 0.88 2.01 15.87
CA LYS A 214 0.93 3.32 15.19
C LYS A 214 -0.45 3.99 15.09
N THR A 215 -1.44 3.30 14.53
CA THR A 215 -2.81 3.80 14.36
C THR A 215 -3.47 4.09 15.72
N MET A 216 -3.24 3.24 16.73
CA MET A 216 -3.78 3.46 18.09
C MET A 216 -3.22 4.73 18.71
N THR A 217 -1.92 4.98 18.54
CA THR A 217 -1.25 6.20 19.01
C THR A 217 -1.83 7.44 18.31
N THR A 218 -2.01 7.36 17.00
CA THR A 218 -2.62 8.45 16.20
C THR A 218 -4.05 8.75 16.67
N VAL A 219 -4.86 7.72 16.87
CA VAL A 219 -6.26 7.85 17.32
C VAL A 219 -6.31 8.49 18.74
N GLU A 220 -5.45 8.02 19.64
CA GLU A 220 -5.37 8.61 21.00
C GLU A 220 -5.00 10.09 20.92
N ALA A 221 -3.99 10.45 20.11
CA ALA A 221 -3.58 11.84 19.92
C ALA A 221 -4.75 12.70 19.40
N ILE A 222 -5.50 12.19 18.39
CA ILE A 222 -6.69 12.88 17.85
C ILE A 222 -7.73 13.13 18.94
N LYS A 223 -8.02 12.11 19.77
CA LYS A 223 -8.99 12.20 20.86
C LYS A 223 -8.54 13.21 21.93
N GLN A 224 -7.26 13.19 22.28
CA GLN A 224 -6.68 14.11 23.27
C GLN A 224 -6.68 15.55 22.74
N VAL A 225 -6.29 15.80 21.50
CA VAL A 225 -6.36 17.13 20.85
C VAL A 225 -7.79 17.64 20.86
N HIS A 226 -8.78 16.80 20.48
CA HIS A 226 -10.19 17.18 20.50
C HIS A 226 -10.66 17.55 21.92
N ARG A 227 -10.27 16.76 22.92
CA ARG A 227 -10.68 16.97 24.32
C ARG A 227 -10.02 18.21 24.95
N LEU A 228 -8.70 18.35 24.75
CA LEU A 228 -7.89 19.34 25.50
C LEU A 228 -7.74 20.69 24.78
N ILE A 229 -8.02 20.74 23.48
CA ILE A 229 -7.95 21.98 22.68
C ILE A 229 -9.35 22.25 22.10
N PRO A 230 -10.22 22.96 22.85
CA PRO A 230 -11.63 23.11 22.46
C PRO A 230 -11.86 23.76 21.08
N LYS A 231 -10.95 24.59 20.61
CA LYS A 231 -11.03 25.26 19.30
C LYS A 231 -10.44 24.42 18.17
N SER A 232 -9.89 23.23 18.47
CA SER A 232 -9.28 22.39 17.43
C SER A 232 -10.31 21.94 16.40
N LYS A 233 -9.87 21.94 15.14
CA LYS A 233 -10.55 21.36 14.00
C LYS A 233 -9.54 20.40 13.35
N ILE A 234 -9.88 19.13 13.30
CA ILE A 234 -8.95 18.04 12.97
C ILE A 234 -9.35 17.44 11.63
N LEU A 235 -8.37 17.31 10.73
CA LEU A 235 -8.50 16.57 9.49
C LEU A 235 -7.59 15.34 9.60
N ALA A 236 -8.19 14.15 9.62
CA ALA A 236 -7.46 12.87 9.71
C ALA A 236 -7.58 12.14 8.38
N CYS A 237 -6.44 11.81 7.78
CA CYS A 237 -6.38 11.22 6.43
C CYS A 237 -5.58 9.93 6.42
N ALA A 238 -5.85 9.11 5.40
CA ALA A 238 -5.05 7.93 5.09
C ALA A 238 -5.05 7.72 3.56
N PRO A 239 -4.07 6.99 2.99
CA PRO A 239 -4.06 6.73 1.56
C PRO A 239 -5.26 5.92 1.07
N SER A 240 -5.75 4.96 1.89
CA SER A 240 -6.81 4.03 1.48
C SER A 240 -8.09 4.23 2.28
N ASN A 241 -9.22 3.79 1.69
CA ASN A 241 -10.51 3.78 2.37
C ASN A 241 -10.51 2.87 3.61
N SER A 242 -9.82 1.72 3.55
CA SER A 242 -9.73 0.79 4.68
C SER A 242 -9.01 1.42 5.87
N ALA A 243 -7.92 2.12 5.64
CA ALA A 243 -7.17 2.81 6.70
C ALA A 243 -7.98 4.00 7.28
N ALA A 244 -8.64 4.78 6.43
CA ALA A 244 -9.50 5.89 6.87
C ALA A 244 -10.71 5.38 7.67
N ASP A 245 -11.31 4.26 7.26
CA ASP A 245 -12.40 3.62 8.00
C ASP A 245 -11.92 3.18 9.40
N LEU A 246 -10.76 2.55 9.47
CA LEU A 246 -10.18 2.08 10.72
C LEU A 246 -9.97 3.26 11.71
N LEU A 247 -9.45 4.38 11.20
CA LEU A 247 -9.33 5.61 12.02
C LEU A 247 -10.71 6.03 12.57
N ALA A 248 -11.71 6.14 11.68
CA ALA A 248 -13.06 6.57 12.06
C ALA A 248 -13.68 5.60 13.06
N GLN A 249 -13.60 4.28 12.80
CA GLN A 249 -14.13 3.24 13.67
C GLN A 249 -13.54 3.32 15.08
N ARG A 250 -12.21 3.50 15.18
CA ARG A 250 -11.53 3.58 16.48
C ARG A 250 -11.86 4.88 17.24
N ILE A 251 -12.08 5.98 16.52
CA ILE A 251 -12.46 7.25 17.15
C ILE A 251 -13.89 7.15 17.72
N ILE A 252 -14.86 6.60 16.95
CA ILE A 252 -16.28 6.57 17.36
C ILE A 252 -16.60 5.50 18.42
N ARG A 253 -15.62 4.69 18.84
CA ARG A 253 -15.82 3.76 19.98
C ARG A 253 -16.33 4.49 21.19
N GLU A 254 -15.77 5.68 21.48
CA GLU A 254 -16.30 6.55 22.54
C GLU A 254 -17.45 7.40 21.98
N ALA A 255 -18.58 7.35 22.66
CA ALA A 255 -19.83 7.97 22.22
C ALA A 255 -19.71 9.49 22.03
N GLU A 256 -18.82 10.15 22.79
CA GLU A 256 -18.65 11.60 22.74
C GLU A 256 -18.15 12.10 21.37
N PHE A 257 -17.44 11.26 20.61
CA PHE A 257 -16.92 11.65 19.29
C PHE A 257 -17.92 11.45 18.14
N ARG A 258 -18.95 10.60 18.30
CA ARG A 258 -19.87 10.21 17.23
C ARG A 258 -20.57 11.39 16.56
N ARG A 259 -20.92 12.42 17.34
CA ARG A 259 -21.61 13.61 16.81
C ARG A 259 -20.67 14.65 16.21
N SER A 260 -19.39 14.63 16.58
CA SER A 260 -18.39 15.60 16.14
C SER A 260 -17.53 15.08 14.98
N LEU A 261 -17.67 13.79 14.62
CA LEU A 261 -16.90 13.15 13.54
C LEU A 261 -17.72 13.06 12.25
N PHE A 262 -17.05 13.33 11.14
CA PHE A 262 -17.58 13.15 9.78
C PHE A 262 -16.61 12.31 8.96
N ARG A 263 -17.06 11.13 8.51
CA ARG A 263 -16.30 10.27 7.59
C ARG A 263 -16.74 10.56 6.15
N MET A 264 -15.94 11.36 5.47
CA MET A 264 -16.22 11.77 4.09
C MET A 264 -15.67 10.74 3.09
N SER A 265 -16.54 10.10 2.34
CA SER A 265 -16.23 9.16 1.26
C SER A 265 -16.29 9.83 -0.11
N ALA A 266 -15.54 9.29 -1.08
CA ALA A 266 -15.58 9.73 -2.47
C ALA A 266 -16.90 9.31 -3.15
N SER A 267 -17.29 10.05 -4.20
CA SER A 267 -18.54 9.81 -4.95
C SER A 267 -18.61 8.43 -5.61
N SER A 268 -17.46 7.82 -5.87
CA SER A 268 -17.35 6.50 -6.51
C SER A 268 -17.60 5.35 -5.54
N ARG A 269 -17.51 5.60 -4.21
CA ARG A 269 -17.51 4.52 -3.21
C ARG A 269 -18.92 3.97 -2.96
N PRO A 270 -19.15 2.65 -3.13
CA PRO A 270 -20.46 2.05 -2.86
C PRO A 270 -20.78 1.96 -1.36
N TRP A 271 -22.04 2.20 -1.00
CA TRP A 271 -22.55 2.09 0.38
C TRP A 271 -22.21 0.75 1.05
N ASN A 272 -22.34 -0.36 0.29
CA ASN A 272 -22.14 -1.70 0.83
C ASN A 272 -20.69 -2.03 1.20
N THR A 273 -19.73 -1.18 0.79
CA THR A 273 -18.32 -1.33 1.16
C THR A 273 -17.98 -0.68 2.51
N LEU A 274 -18.91 0.11 3.07
CA LEU A 274 -18.70 0.74 4.38
C LEU A 274 -18.85 -0.30 5.51
N PRO A 275 -17.98 -0.23 6.53
CA PRO A 275 -18.16 -1.04 7.74
C PRO A 275 -19.50 -0.77 8.43
N GLN A 276 -20.09 -1.82 9.01
CA GLN A 276 -21.42 -1.77 9.61
C GLN A 276 -21.50 -0.73 10.75
N ASP A 277 -20.48 -0.66 11.61
CA ASP A 277 -20.45 0.27 12.74
C ASP A 277 -20.45 1.75 12.28
N LEU A 278 -19.79 2.06 11.16
CA LEU A 278 -19.82 3.40 10.57
C LEU A 278 -21.20 3.73 9.98
N ARG A 279 -21.86 2.73 9.38
CA ARG A 279 -23.24 2.87 8.88
C ARG A 279 -24.20 3.14 10.05
N ASP A 280 -24.07 2.37 11.12
CA ASP A 280 -24.91 2.50 12.32
C ASP A 280 -24.71 3.83 13.02
N ALA A 281 -23.47 4.34 13.05
CA ALA A 281 -23.13 5.64 13.63
C ALA A 281 -23.66 6.84 12.85
N ARG A 282 -24.04 6.61 11.57
CA ARG A 282 -24.56 7.66 10.66
C ARG A 282 -23.63 8.88 10.57
N CYS A 283 -22.33 8.63 10.59
CA CYS A 283 -21.32 9.70 10.56
C CYS A 283 -20.70 9.87 9.17
N CYS A 284 -21.25 9.19 8.14
CA CYS A 284 -20.76 9.19 6.77
C CYS A 284 -21.67 10.00 5.84
N ASN A 285 -21.18 10.36 4.66
CA ASN A 285 -21.91 11.17 3.68
C ASN A 285 -22.81 10.31 2.77
N TYR A 286 -23.71 9.53 3.40
CA TYR A 286 -24.73 8.74 2.70
C TYR A 286 -26.07 9.02 3.34
N ASP A 287 -27.13 9.10 2.50
CA ASP A 287 -28.50 9.24 2.97
C ASP A 287 -29.09 7.88 3.35
N SER A 288 -30.36 7.89 3.74
CA SER A 288 -31.08 6.67 4.16
C SER A 288 -31.28 5.64 3.04
N SER A 289 -31.14 6.06 1.78
CA SER A 289 -31.22 5.15 0.61
C SER A 289 -29.85 4.59 0.20
N GLY A 290 -28.78 5.05 0.85
CA GLY A 290 -27.41 4.66 0.52
C GLY A 290 -26.83 5.49 -0.63
N GLU A 291 -27.51 6.59 -1.00
CA GLU A 291 -27.00 7.52 -2.02
C GLU A 291 -26.04 8.50 -1.37
N ILE A 292 -24.91 8.75 -2.06
CA ILE A 292 -23.88 9.66 -1.54
C ILE A 292 -24.27 11.13 -1.73
N TYR A 293 -24.00 11.96 -0.73
CA TYR A 293 -24.18 13.39 -0.80
C TYR A 293 -22.97 14.11 -0.19
N PHE A 294 -22.82 15.39 -0.50
CA PHE A 294 -21.73 16.20 0.08
C PHE A 294 -22.36 17.41 0.80
N PRO A 295 -22.20 17.46 2.14
CA PRO A 295 -22.66 18.63 2.90
C PRO A 295 -21.98 19.91 2.42
N SER A 296 -22.62 21.04 2.60
CA SER A 296 -22.02 22.34 2.29
C SER A 296 -20.81 22.59 3.20
N LYS A 297 -19.90 23.45 2.74
CA LYS A 297 -18.74 23.88 3.53
C LYS A 297 -19.18 24.39 4.92
N GLU A 298 -20.21 25.25 4.91
CA GLU A 298 -20.76 25.88 6.13
C GLU A 298 -21.28 24.83 7.13
N GLU A 299 -21.94 23.81 6.63
CA GLU A 299 -22.41 22.68 7.45
C GLU A 299 -21.24 21.93 8.08
N ILE A 300 -20.22 21.60 7.27
CA ILE A 300 -19.03 20.89 7.79
C ILE A 300 -18.35 21.74 8.87
N MET A 301 -18.11 23.02 8.60
CA MET A 301 -17.43 23.95 9.52
C MET A 301 -18.17 24.08 10.86
N LYS A 302 -19.51 24.16 10.82
CA LYS A 302 -20.35 24.36 12.00
C LYS A 302 -20.51 23.09 12.83
N LYS A 303 -20.75 21.94 12.15
CA LYS A 303 -21.20 20.71 12.81
C LYS A 303 -20.07 19.83 13.30
N TYR A 304 -18.96 19.76 12.54
CA TYR A 304 -17.92 18.74 12.80
C TYR A 304 -16.61 19.35 13.28
N ARG A 305 -15.97 18.66 14.20
CA ARG A 305 -14.62 19.00 14.68
C ARG A 305 -13.58 18.02 14.19
N ILE A 306 -14.00 16.81 13.79
CA ILE A 306 -13.12 15.78 13.22
C ILE A 306 -13.68 15.37 11.85
N VAL A 307 -12.87 15.54 10.79
CA VAL A 307 -13.19 15.02 9.46
C VAL A 307 -12.19 13.92 9.15
N VAL A 308 -12.69 12.73 8.79
CA VAL A 308 -11.86 11.58 8.41
C VAL A 308 -12.12 11.28 6.94
N THR A 309 -11.05 11.17 6.12
CA THR A 309 -11.20 10.94 4.69
C THR A 309 -9.91 10.34 4.08
N THR A 310 -9.94 10.00 2.80
CA THR A 310 -8.71 9.64 2.09
C THR A 310 -7.97 10.92 1.66
N LEU A 311 -6.66 10.77 1.40
CA LEU A 311 -5.80 11.89 0.97
C LEU A 311 -6.37 12.59 -0.27
N VAL A 312 -6.75 11.82 -1.29
CA VAL A 312 -7.31 12.37 -2.54
C VAL A 312 -8.67 13.06 -2.27
N THR A 313 -9.56 12.39 -1.50
CA THR A 313 -10.89 12.95 -1.21
C THR A 313 -10.78 14.25 -0.39
N ALA A 314 -9.73 14.44 0.43
CA ALA A 314 -9.46 15.70 1.13
C ALA A 314 -9.33 16.89 0.15
N GLY A 315 -8.93 16.62 -1.09
CA GLY A 315 -8.87 17.64 -2.15
C GLY A 315 -10.21 18.32 -2.42
N ARG A 316 -11.34 17.69 -2.09
CA ARG A 316 -12.67 18.31 -2.20
C ARG A 316 -12.82 19.48 -1.20
N LEU A 317 -12.28 19.31 0.01
CA LEU A 317 -12.28 20.38 1.04
C LEU A 317 -11.45 21.57 0.54
N ALA A 318 -10.26 21.31 0.00
CA ALA A 318 -9.41 22.35 -0.59
C ALA A 318 -10.11 23.04 -1.78
N SER A 319 -10.84 22.29 -2.60
CA SER A 319 -11.60 22.83 -3.74
C SER A 319 -12.83 23.63 -3.29
N ALA A 320 -13.37 23.35 -2.12
CA ALA A 320 -14.53 24.06 -1.56
C ALA A 320 -14.13 25.40 -0.90
N ASN A 321 -12.85 25.79 -0.99
CA ASN A 321 -12.32 27.05 -0.47
C ASN A 321 -12.61 27.24 1.02
N PHE A 322 -12.25 26.25 1.82
CA PHE A 322 -12.25 26.42 3.28
C PHE A 322 -11.28 27.55 3.65
N PRO A 323 -11.59 28.34 4.69
CA PRO A 323 -10.64 29.37 5.12
C PRO A 323 -9.31 28.76 5.50
N PRO A 324 -8.17 29.34 5.06
CA PRO A 324 -6.85 28.86 5.48
C PRO A 324 -6.76 28.84 7.02
N GLY A 325 -6.28 27.72 7.57
CA GLY A 325 -6.21 27.53 9.02
C GLY A 325 -7.52 27.11 9.67
N HIS A 326 -8.58 26.83 8.89
CA HIS A 326 -9.79 26.22 9.46
C HIS A 326 -9.44 24.91 10.17
N PHE A 327 -8.66 24.04 9.51
CA PHE A 327 -8.13 22.86 10.17
C PHE A 327 -6.85 23.26 10.91
N THR A 328 -6.84 23.04 12.20
CA THR A 328 -5.69 23.34 13.08
C THR A 328 -4.71 22.19 13.16
N HIS A 329 -5.18 20.98 12.89
CA HIS A 329 -4.38 19.75 12.92
C HIS A 329 -4.71 18.89 11.71
N VAL A 330 -3.67 18.42 11.03
CA VAL A 330 -3.77 17.43 9.94
C VAL A 330 -2.99 16.18 10.37
N PHE A 331 -3.70 15.08 10.53
CA PHE A 331 -3.10 13.76 10.82
C PHE A 331 -3.12 12.92 9.55
N ILE A 332 -2.00 12.27 9.22
CA ILE A 332 -1.91 11.34 8.09
C ILE A 332 -1.39 10.00 8.61
N ASP A 333 -2.27 9.01 8.68
CA ASP A 333 -1.89 7.63 9.03
C ASP A 333 -1.47 6.88 7.76
N GLU A 334 -0.60 5.89 7.90
CA GLU A 334 -0.01 5.13 6.79
C GLU A 334 0.68 6.06 5.76
N SER A 335 1.30 7.15 6.24
CA SER A 335 1.90 8.18 5.39
C SER A 335 3.08 7.70 4.56
N GLY A 336 3.70 6.56 4.92
CA GLY A 336 4.74 5.92 4.13
C GLY A 336 4.23 5.32 2.82
N HIS A 337 2.90 5.11 2.68
CA HIS A 337 2.29 4.45 1.52
C HIS A 337 1.76 5.44 0.46
N ALA A 338 1.92 6.73 0.69
CA ALA A 338 1.46 7.76 -0.26
C ALA A 338 2.64 8.48 -0.91
N VAL A 339 2.52 8.78 -2.21
CA VAL A 339 3.47 9.69 -2.87
C VAL A 339 3.41 11.06 -2.19
N GLU A 340 4.54 11.74 -2.14
CA GLU A 340 4.60 13.06 -1.48
C GLU A 340 3.56 14.06 -2.03
N PRO A 341 3.34 14.18 -3.36
CA PRO A 341 2.27 15.04 -3.89
C PRO A 341 0.87 14.71 -3.39
N GLU A 342 0.59 13.45 -3.09
CA GLU A 342 -0.69 13.01 -2.50
C GLU A 342 -0.77 13.38 -1.02
N ALA A 343 0.31 13.12 -0.27
CA ALA A 343 0.37 13.39 1.18
C ALA A 343 0.17 14.88 1.50
N VAL A 344 0.58 15.80 0.60
CA VAL A 344 0.40 17.23 0.84
C VAL A 344 -0.98 17.77 0.44
N ILE A 345 -1.86 16.98 -0.16
CA ILE A 345 -3.24 17.42 -0.51
C ILE A 345 -3.99 17.97 0.72
N PRO A 346 -4.09 17.22 1.85
CA PRO A 346 -4.84 17.73 3.02
C PRO A 346 -4.15 18.89 3.74
N VAL A 347 -2.86 19.12 3.48
CA VAL A 347 -2.11 20.23 4.08
C VAL A 347 -2.30 21.49 3.23
N SER A 348 -2.22 21.33 1.90
CA SER A 348 -2.18 22.43 0.94
C SER A 348 -3.52 23.21 0.93
N GLY A 349 -3.47 24.46 1.35
CA GLY A 349 -4.63 25.35 1.33
C GLY A 349 -5.62 25.16 2.48
N LEU A 350 -5.46 24.15 3.33
CA LEU A 350 -6.36 23.88 4.46
C LEU A 350 -5.72 24.23 5.80
N LEU A 351 -4.43 23.94 5.94
CA LEU A 351 -3.66 24.26 7.14
C LEU A 351 -2.99 25.63 7.00
N SER A 352 -2.70 26.30 8.12
CA SER A 352 -1.90 27.52 8.15
C SER A 352 -0.75 27.35 9.17
N PRO A 353 0.49 27.10 8.72
CA PRO A 353 1.64 27.04 9.63
C PRO A 353 1.86 28.35 10.37
N GLU A 354 1.49 29.49 9.76
CA GLU A 354 1.61 30.82 10.37
C GLU A 354 0.79 30.98 11.65
N SER A 355 -0.33 30.26 11.76
CA SER A 355 -1.21 30.32 12.93
C SER A 355 -1.05 29.07 13.82
N GLY A 356 0.08 28.36 13.72
CA GLY A 356 0.38 27.20 14.56
C GLY A 356 -0.35 25.92 14.11
N GLY A 357 -0.67 25.81 12.83
CA GLY A 357 -1.25 24.58 12.28
C GLY A 357 -0.26 23.42 12.33
N GLN A 358 -0.68 22.27 12.86
CA GLN A 358 0.17 21.11 13.10
C GLN A 358 -0.08 20.00 12.05
N VAL A 359 1.01 19.43 11.56
CA VAL A 359 0.99 18.20 10.73
C VAL A 359 1.54 17.06 11.57
N VAL A 360 0.84 15.91 11.59
CA VAL A 360 1.31 14.67 12.22
C VAL A 360 1.32 13.59 11.15
N LEU A 361 2.48 12.99 10.90
CA LEU A 361 2.65 11.90 9.94
C LEU A 361 2.98 10.62 10.70
N ALA A 362 2.13 9.60 10.54
CA ALA A 362 2.35 8.29 11.12
C ALA A 362 2.58 7.27 10.02
N GLY A 363 3.65 6.50 10.11
CA GLY A 363 4.00 5.54 9.06
C GLY A 363 5.26 4.76 9.37
N ASP A 364 5.67 3.99 8.38
CA ASP A 364 6.90 3.20 8.46
C ASP A 364 7.64 3.28 7.11
N PRO A 365 8.78 3.97 7.06
CA PRO A 365 9.53 4.09 5.79
C PRO A 365 10.19 2.77 5.34
N LYS A 366 10.21 1.74 6.21
CA LYS A 366 10.79 0.42 5.92
C LYS A 366 9.74 -0.57 5.41
N GLN A 367 8.47 -0.18 5.35
CA GLN A 367 7.40 -0.97 4.76
C GLN A 367 7.06 -0.43 3.37
N LEU A 368 6.02 -0.99 2.71
CA LEU A 368 5.68 -0.66 1.33
C LEU A 368 5.51 0.85 1.13
N GLY A 369 6.17 1.33 0.09
CA GLY A 369 5.97 2.67 -0.42
C GLY A 369 4.78 2.77 -1.37
N PRO A 370 4.59 3.94 -1.99
CA PRO A 370 3.51 4.13 -2.96
C PRO A 370 3.67 3.25 -4.19
N VAL A 371 2.55 2.81 -4.74
CA VAL A 371 2.53 2.05 -5.99
C VAL A 371 2.53 3.04 -7.17
N LEU A 372 3.47 2.83 -8.09
CA LEU A 372 3.66 3.68 -9.27
C LEU A 372 3.82 2.79 -10.52
N ARG A 373 3.52 3.36 -11.67
CA ARG A 373 3.58 2.67 -12.95
C ARG A 373 4.85 2.96 -13.74
N SER A 374 5.40 4.16 -13.61
CA SER A 374 6.54 4.60 -14.41
C SER A 374 7.87 4.21 -13.76
N PRO A 375 8.67 3.32 -14.39
CA PRO A 375 10.02 3.04 -13.88
C PRO A 375 10.90 4.29 -13.83
N VAL A 376 10.69 5.23 -14.75
CA VAL A 376 11.44 6.49 -14.78
C VAL A 376 11.06 7.36 -13.58
N ALA A 377 9.77 7.47 -13.26
CA ALA A 377 9.32 8.25 -12.11
C ALA A 377 9.85 7.64 -10.79
N ILE A 378 9.87 6.31 -10.70
CA ILE A 378 10.43 5.57 -9.55
C ILE A 378 11.95 5.86 -9.45
N ALA A 379 12.70 5.70 -10.54
CA ALA A 379 14.14 5.93 -10.56
C ALA A 379 14.50 7.39 -10.20
N CYS A 380 13.57 8.33 -10.43
CA CYS A 380 13.71 9.74 -10.05
C CYS A 380 13.13 10.05 -8.66
N GLY A 381 12.68 9.03 -7.91
CA GLY A 381 12.30 9.16 -6.50
C GLY A 381 10.86 9.58 -6.23
N LEU A 382 9.94 9.39 -7.18
CA LEU A 382 8.51 9.65 -6.91
C LEU A 382 7.93 8.64 -5.90
N ASP A 383 8.55 7.47 -5.77
CA ASP A 383 8.18 6.43 -4.83
C ASP A 383 8.61 6.71 -3.38
N MET A 384 9.41 7.75 -3.16
CA MET A 384 9.77 8.19 -1.80
C MET A 384 8.62 8.99 -1.20
N SER A 385 8.08 8.51 -0.08
CA SER A 385 7.00 9.22 0.63
C SER A 385 7.52 10.48 1.31
N LEU A 386 6.60 11.41 1.65
CA LEU A 386 6.95 12.60 2.45
C LEU A 386 7.62 12.20 3.78
N LEU A 387 7.06 11.19 4.47
CA LEU A 387 7.63 10.69 5.73
C LEU A 387 9.08 10.24 5.54
N GLU A 388 9.33 9.39 4.55
CA GLU A 388 10.66 8.85 4.25
C GLU A 388 11.64 9.98 3.89
N ARG A 389 11.23 10.93 3.06
CA ARG A 389 12.10 12.06 2.68
C ARG A 389 12.45 12.91 3.90
N LEU A 390 11.47 13.26 4.73
CA LEU A 390 11.75 14.04 5.95
C LEU A 390 12.77 13.32 6.85
N MET A 391 12.56 12.00 7.09
CA MET A 391 13.46 11.23 7.95
C MET A 391 14.87 11.06 7.39
N THR A 392 15.02 11.02 6.06
CA THR A 392 16.31 10.76 5.43
C THR A 392 17.08 12.06 5.09
N THR A 393 16.36 13.15 4.76
CA THR A 393 17.01 14.37 4.28
C THR A 393 17.08 15.51 5.31
N CYS A 394 16.08 15.61 6.23
CA CYS A 394 16.03 16.72 7.18
C CYS A 394 16.74 16.34 8.49
N ALA A 395 17.76 17.15 8.83
CA ALA A 395 18.64 16.89 9.98
C ALA A 395 17.88 16.76 11.31
N VAL A 396 16.75 17.47 11.48
CA VAL A 396 15.95 17.46 12.73
C VAL A 396 15.33 16.08 13.03
N TYR A 397 15.19 15.23 12.03
CA TYR A 397 14.60 13.89 12.19
C TYR A 397 15.64 12.77 12.21
N ARG A 398 16.93 13.10 12.13
CA ARG A 398 18.00 12.10 12.20
C ARG A 398 18.31 11.74 13.64
N GLN A 399 18.77 10.53 13.84
CA GLN A 399 19.27 10.11 15.15
C GLN A 399 20.49 10.94 15.52
N GLY A 400 20.54 11.37 16.78
CA GLY A 400 21.70 12.05 17.34
C GLY A 400 22.89 11.10 17.56
N GLY A 401 23.95 11.62 18.14
CA GLY A 401 25.21 10.89 18.36
C GLY A 401 25.07 9.64 19.24
N TYR A 402 24.00 9.53 20.01
CA TYR A 402 23.72 8.37 20.87
C TYR A 402 22.62 7.46 20.30
N GLY A 403 22.26 7.62 19.00
CA GLY A 403 21.26 6.79 18.35
C GLY A 403 19.80 7.12 18.69
N GLN A 404 19.56 8.22 19.39
CA GLN A 404 18.20 8.60 19.80
C GLN A 404 17.65 9.73 18.92
N PHE A 405 16.35 9.67 18.65
CA PHE A 405 15.63 10.75 17.96
C PHE A 405 15.25 11.87 18.96
N ASP A 406 15.12 13.08 18.44
CA ASP A 406 14.59 14.21 19.23
C ASP A 406 13.08 14.01 19.43
N SER A 407 12.66 13.69 20.64
CA SER A 407 11.27 13.39 21.01
C SER A 407 10.30 14.56 20.76
N ARG A 408 10.84 15.79 20.65
CA ARG A 408 10.02 16.96 20.32
C ARG A 408 9.44 16.91 18.90
N VAL A 409 10.05 16.13 18.00
CA VAL A 409 9.67 16.07 16.59
C VAL A 409 9.38 14.66 16.07
N LEU A 410 9.92 13.62 16.74
CA LEU A 410 9.76 12.23 16.27
C LEU A 410 9.78 11.26 17.44
N THR A 411 8.86 10.29 17.42
CA THR A 411 8.90 9.12 18.30
C THR A 411 8.91 7.85 17.48
N LYS A 412 9.90 6.97 17.72
CA LYS A 412 9.95 5.60 17.18
C LYS A 412 9.29 4.67 18.19
N LEU A 413 8.23 3.96 17.76
CA LEU A 413 7.56 2.95 18.58
C LEU A 413 8.38 1.66 18.54
N VAL A 414 8.57 1.00 19.68
CA VAL A 414 9.45 -0.17 19.76
C VAL A 414 8.74 -1.45 20.25
N ARG A 415 7.59 -1.35 20.92
CA ARG A 415 6.90 -2.53 21.45
C ARG A 415 5.98 -3.15 20.40
N ASN A 416 6.32 -4.37 19.99
CA ASN A 416 5.52 -5.13 19.00
C ASN A 416 4.46 -5.95 19.73
N TYR A 417 3.18 -5.65 19.45
CA TYR A 417 2.01 -6.31 20.05
C TYR A 417 1.40 -7.37 19.12
N ARG A 418 2.13 -7.77 18.05
CA ARG A 418 1.59 -8.69 17.03
C ARG A 418 2.16 -10.09 17.15
N SER A 419 3.48 -10.22 17.16
CA SER A 419 4.16 -11.43 16.71
C SER A 419 4.95 -12.12 17.82
N HIS A 420 5.14 -13.43 17.65
CA HIS A 420 6.12 -14.23 18.41
C HIS A 420 7.53 -13.64 18.22
N PRO A 421 8.39 -13.63 19.26
CA PRO A 421 9.76 -13.11 19.15
C PRO A 421 10.55 -13.63 17.96
N ALA A 422 10.48 -14.94 17.70
CA ALA A 422 11.20 -15.58 16.57
C ALA A 422 10.77 -15.02 15.21
N ILE A 423 9.54 -14.52 15.06
CA ILE A 423 9.04 -13.97 13.79
C ILE A 423 9.61 -12.58 13.55
N ILE A 424 9.80 -11.78 14.62
CA ILE A 424 10.28 -10.42 14.48
C ILE A 424 11.81 -10.29 14.62
N GLU A 425 12.52 -11.30 15.13
CA GLU A 425 13.98 -11.24 15.38
C GLU A 425 14.74 -10.80 14.12
N GLU A 426 14.57 -11.52 13.02
CA GLU A 426 15.29 -11.23 11.77
C GLU A 426 14.90 -9.87 11.14
N PRO A 427 13.61 -9.50 10.95
CA PRO A 427 13.30 -8.16 10.46
C PRO A 427 13.72 -7.05 11.41
N ASN A 428 13.77 -7.30 12.72
CA ASN A 428 14.24 -6.33 13.71
C ASN A 428 15.72 -5.98 13.45
N GLU A 429 16.56 -7.01 13.26
CA GLU A 429 17.98 -6.81 12.97
C GLU A 429 18.19 -6.11 11.62
N GLN A 430 17.44 -6.52 10.59
CA GLN A 430 17.63 -5.98 9.24
C GLN A 430 17.12 -4.55 9.05
N PHE A 431 16.02 -4.17 9.72
CA PHE A 431 15.30 -2.92 9.39
C PHE A 431 15.11 -1.97 10.57
N TYR A 432 15.19 -2.43 11.81
CA TYR A 432 14.79 -1.63 12.97
C TYR A 432 15.86 -1.50 14.05
N ASP A 433 17.13 -1.78 13.70
CA ASP A 433 18.31 -1.59 14.55
C ASP A 433 18.31 -2.45 15.82
N GLY A 434 17.57 -3.57 15.81
CA GLY A 434 17.45 -4.45 16.97
C GLY A 434 16.62 -3.89 18.12
N GLU A 435 15.89 -2.79 17.89
CA GLU A 435 15.19 -2.06 18.98
C GLU A 435 13.79 -2.59 19.28
N LEU A 436 13.21 -3.47 18.41
CA LEU A 436 11.85 -3.97 18.63
C LEU A 436 11.82 -4.97 19.80
N GLU A 437 10.82 -4.81 20.65
CA GLU A 437 10.56 -5.67 21.81
C GLU A 437 9.24 -6.42 21.63
N ALA A 438 9.22 -7.72 21.95
CA ALA A 438 8.03 -8.56 21.78
C ALA A 438 7.08 -8.40 22.96
N TYR A 439 5.95 -7.76 22.75
CA TYR A 439 4.89 -7.49 23.74
C TYR A 439 3.55 -8.14 23.37
N ALA A 440 3.51 -9.01 22.35
CA ALA A 440 2.28 -9.69 21.94
C ALA A 440 1.77 -10.60 23.05
N ASP A 441 0.45 -10.80 23.11
CA ASP A 441 -0.21 -11.71 24.05
C ASP A 441 0.41 -13.11 23.96
N GLU A 442 0.93 -13.61 25.07
CA GLU A 442 1.68 -14.86 25.15
C GLU A 442 0.83 -16.09 24.74
N LEU A 443 -0.45 -16.08 25.07
CA LEU A 443 -1.35 -17.20 24.70
C LEU A 443 -1.53 -17.27 23.18
N VAL A 444 -1.65 -16.09 22.55
CA VAL A 444 -1.83 -16.02 21.09
C VAL A 444 -0.52 -16.32 20.36
N ARG A 445 0.56 -15.61 20.72
CA ARG A 445 1.83 -15.72 20.00
C ARG A 445 2.49 -17.10 20.12
N ASN A 446 2.29 -17.80 21.27
CA ASN A 446 2.87 -19.11 21.53
C ASN A 446 1.95 -20.27 21.13
N SER A 447 0.75 -19.97 20.59
CA SER A 447 -0.30 -20.98 20.37
C SER A 447 0.11 -22.13 19.43
N LEU A 448 1.10 -21.91 18.58
CA LEU A 448 1.60 -22.90 17.61
C LEU A 448 3.05 -23.33 17.89
N CYS A 449 3.62 -23.00 19.05
CA CYS A 449 5.01 -23.40 19.42
C CYS A 449 5.17 -24.91 19.61
N HIS A 450 4.08 -25.64 19.85
CA HIS A 450 4.09 -27.11 20.00
C HIS A 450 3.39 -27.82 18.84
N TRP A 451 3.22 -27.16 17.70
CA TRP A 451 2.65 -27.78 16.51
C TRP A 451 3.56 -28.89 15.99
N GLU A 452 2.99 -30.07 15.80
CA GLU A 452 3.75 -31.31 15.49
C GLU A 452 4.56 -31.28 14.18
N HIS A 453 4.25 -30.32 13.28
CA HIS A 453 4.96 -30.16 12.01
C HIS A 453 6.07 -29.08 12.05
N LEU A 454 6.36 -28.51 13.22
CA LEU A 454 7.51 -27.61 13.35
C LEU A 454 8.82 -28.40 13.26
N PRO A 455 9.79 -27.97 12.43
CA PRO A 455 11.12 -28.63 12.43
C PRO A 455 11.79 -28.56 13.80
N THR A 456 11.61 -27.47 14.52
CA THR A 456 12.10 -27.28 15.89
C THR A 456 10.97 -26.81 16.80
N GLU A 457 10.67 -27.58 17.81
CA GLU A 457 9.64 -27.22 18.81
C GLU A 457 10.00 -25.90 19.50
N GLY A 458 9.03 -25.00 19.62
CA GLY A 458 9.21 -23.67 20.22
C GLY A 458 9.70 -22.61 19.26
N PHE A 459 10.02 -22.96 18.00
CA PHE A 459 10.48 -22.03 16.97
C PHE A 459 9.46 -21.98 15.83
N PRO A 460 8.46 -21.06 15.88
CA PRO A 460 7.36 -21.05 14.90
C PRO A 460 7.70 -20.24 13.62
N VAL A 461 8.87 -20.53 13.04
CA VAL A 461 9.27 -20.01 11.73
C VAL A 461 9.77 -21.19 10.90
N ILE A 462 9.17 -21.42 9.74
CA ILE A 462 9.56 -22.51 8.83
C ILE A 462 10.02 -21.92 7.51
N PHE A 463 11.19 -22.29 7.04
CA PHE A 463 11.56 -22.15 5.63
C PHE A 463 11.49 -23.55 4.99
N HIS A 464 10.51 -23.74 4.09
CA HIS A 464 10.31 -25.01 3.38
C HIS A 464 11.02 -24.94 2.02
N GLY A 465 12.15 -25.62 1.90
CA GLY A 465 12.95 -25.63 0.69
C GLY A 465 12.31 -26.46 -0.42
N VAL A 466 11.94 -25.81 -1.53
CA VAL A 466 11.30 -26.48 -2.68
C VAL A 466 12.09 -26.18 -3.96
N GLU A 467 12.59 -27.22 -4.61
CA GLU A 467 13.14 -27.14 -5.97
C GLU A 467 12.01 -27.41 -6.95
N GLY A 468 11.29 -26.37 -7.34
CA GLY A 468 10.23 -26.46 -8.34
C GLY A 468 10.67 -25.89 -9.69
N GLU A 469 9.72 -25.64 -10.56
CA GLU A 469 9.93 -24.97 -11.83
C GLU A 469 8.90 -23.85 -11.96
N ASP A 470 9.39 -22.62 -12.13
CA ASP A 470 8.47 -21.51 -12.37
C ASP A 470 8.04 -21.50 -13.86
N LYS A 471 6.75 -21.32 -14.09
CA LYS A 471 6.14 -21.40 -15.44
C LYS A 471 5.26 -20.19 -15.70
N ARG A 472 5.05 -19.90 -16.98
CA ARG A 472 4.07 -18.93 -17.47
C ARG A 472 2.98 -19.65 -18.26
N GLU A 473 1.77 -19.13 -18.26
CA GLU A 473 0.66 -19.65 -19.08
C GLU A 473 0.30 -18.64 -20.17
N GLY A 474 0.31 -19.11 -21.41
CA GLY A 474 -0.04 -18.28 -22.56
C GLY A 474 0.85 -17.03 -22.65
N ASN A 475 0.25 -15.89 -22.88
CA ASN A 475 0.93 -14.60 -22.96
C ASN A 475 1.00 -13.86 -21.60
N SER A 476 0.68 -14.55 -20.50
CA SER A 476 0.72 -13.93 -19.16
C SER A 476 2.16 -13.61 -18.75
N PRO A 477 2.45 -12.39 -18.27
CA PRO A 477 3.77 -12.06 -17.74
C PRO A 477 4.01 -12.64 -16.34
N SER A 478 2.97 -13.20 -15.70
CA SER A 478 3.00 -13.64 -14.31
C SER A 478 3.39 -15.10 -14.18
N PHE A 479 4.30 -15.38 -13.27
CA PHE A 479 4.81 -16.73 -12.99
C PHE A 479 3.92 -17.49 -12.01
N PHE A 480 3.98 -18.83 -12.06
CA PHE A 480 3.45 -19.72 -11.04
C PHE A 480 4.36 -20.94 -10.89
N ASN A 481 4.31 -21.57 -9.71
CA ASN A 481 5.08 -22.75 -9.36
C ASN A 481 4.12 -23.79 -8.77
N ALA A 482 3.83 -24.83 -9.55
CA ALA A 482 2.84 -25.84 -9.16
C ALA A 482 3.26 -26.64 -7.92
N ARG A 483 4.56 -26.84 -7.72
CA ARG A 483 5.07 -27.56 -6.55
C ARG A 483 4.86 -26.73 -5.27
N GLU A 484 5.17 -25.43 -5.33
CA GLU A 484 4.88 -24.54 -4.19
C GLU A 484 3.37 -24.45 -3.90
N VAL A 485 2.52 -24.46 -4.95
CA VAL A 485 1.04 -24.50 -4.73
C VAL A 485 0.67 -25.74 -3.91
N ALA A 486 1.20 -26.92 -4.27
CA ALA A 486 0.92 -28.16 -3.56
C ALA A 486 1.36 -28.07 -2.10
N THR A 487 2.61 -27.65 -1.85
CA THR A 487 3.17 -27.50 -0.49
C THR A 487 2.33 -26.54 0.37
N VAL A 488 1.89 -25.40 -0.21
CA VAL A 488 1.02 -24.44 0.49
C VAL A 488 -0.30 -25.09 0.89
N LEU A 489 -0.91 -25.87 -0.01
CA LEU A 489 -2.18 -26.58 0.27
C LEU A 489 -2.01 -27.65 1.35
N ASP A 490 -0.89 -28.36 1.36
CA ASP A 490 -0.59 -29.34 2.39
C ASP A 490 -0.51 -28.68 3.77
N TYR A 491 0.21 -27.54 3.88
CA TYR A 491 0.26 -26.76 5.13
C TYR A 491 -1.14 -26.27 5.56
N VAL A 492 -1.95 -25.79 4.64
CA VAL A 492 -3.34 -25.37 4.95
C VAL A 492 -4.13 -26.55 5.52
N HIS A 493 -4.00 -27.72 4.90
CA HIS A 493 -4.69 -28.94 5.34
C HIS A 493 -4.26 -29.35 6.76
N GLU A 494 -2.96 -29.40 7.01
CA GLU A 494 -2.38 -29.77 8.30
C GLU A 494 -2.79 -28.79 9.41
N LEU A 495 -2.74 -27.49 9.13
CA LEU A 495 -3.13 -26.45 10.08
C LEU A 495 -4.62 -26.54 10.46
N LEU A 496 -5.50 -26.80 9.49
CA LEU A 496 -6.94 -26.89 9.73
C LEU A 496 -7.32 -28.18 10.48
N ASN A 497 -6.45 -29.21 10.43
CA ASN A 497 -6.65 -30.49 11.13
C ASN A 497 -5.82 -30.60 12.41
N CYS A 498 -5.10 -29.57 12.79
CA CYS A 498 -4.25 -29.53 13.99
C CYS A 498 -5.08 -29.91 15.24
N ARG A 499 -4.57 -30.85 16.02
CA ARG A 499 -5.17 -31.32 17.28
C ARG A 499 -4.29 -30.86 18.46
N GLY A 500 -4.93 -30.20 19.42
CA GLY A 500 -4.24 -29.68 20.61
C GLY A 500 -3.92 -28.18 20.47
N GLY A 501 -4.09 -27.44 21.52
CA GLY A 501 -3.88 -26.00 21.54
C GLY A 501 -5.06 -25.20 20.97
N ILE A 502 -4.76 -24.05 20.38
CA ILE A 502 -5.75 -23.18 19.76
C ILE A 502 -6.18 -23.80 18.41
N ARG A 503 -7.48 -23.88 18.20
CA ARG A 503 -8.05 -24.37 16.93
C ARG A 503 -7.84 -23.30 15.84
N VAL A 504 -7.04 -23.65 14.82
CA VAL A 504 -6.83 -22.79 13.66
C VAL A 504 -8.02 -22.89 12.72
N THR A 505 -8.55 -21.75 12.33
CA THR A 505 -9.66 -21.66 11.36
C THR A 505 -9.14 -21.05 10.05
N LYS A 506 -9.97 -21.14 9.00
CA LYS A 506 -9.61 -20.55 7.69
C LYS A 506 -9.37 -19.04 7.76
N ARG A 507 -10.04 -18.34 8.67
CA ARG A 507 -9.85 -16.88 8.88
C ARG A 507 -8.50 -16.53 9.51
N ASP A 508 -7.88 -17.50 10.18
CA ASP A 508 -6.61 -17.32 10.86
C ASP A 508 -5.41 -17.47 9.92
N ILE A 509 -5.62 -17.96 8.69
CA ILE A 509 -4.56 -18.24 7.72
C ILE A 509 -4.57 -17.18 6.61
N GLY A 510 -3.40 -16.59 6.36
CA GLY A 510 -3.14 -15.73 5.22
C GLY A 510 -2.09 -16.34 4.32
N ILE A 511 -2.29 -16.28 3.01
CA ILE A 511 -1.35 -16.80 2.02
C ILE A 511 -0.93 -15.63 1.13
N ILE A 512 0.39 -15.37 1.10
CA ILE A 512 0.99 -14.25 0.38
C ILE A 512 1.79 -14.80 -0.79
N SER A 513 1.58 -14.26 -1.99
CA SER A 513 2.47 -14.53 -3.11
C SER A 513 2.68 -13.28 -3.94
N PRO A 514 3.93 -13.03 -4.41
CA PRO A 514 4.21 -11.84 -5.22
C PRO A 514 3.63 -11.91 -6.65
N TYR A 515 3.16 -13.08 -7.08
CA TYR A 515 2.72 -13.29 -8.46
C TYR A 515 1.23 -13.60 -8.53
N ARG A 516 0.51 -12.79 -9.29
CA ARG A 516 -0.95 -12.92 -9.44
C ARG A 516 -1.38 -14.31 -9.93
N ARG A 517 -0.60 -14.90 -10.86
CA ARG A 517 -0.95 -16.22 -11.38
C ARG A 517 -0.85 -17.29 -10.29
N GLN A 518 0.13 -17.19 -9.41
CA GLN A 518 0.25 -18.06 -8.23
C GLN A 518 -0.95 -17.89 -7.30
N VAL A 519 -1.33 -16.66 -7.01
CA VAL A 519 -2.52 -16.35 -6.19
C VAL A 519 -3.77 -17.01 -6.81
N GLN A 520 -3.96 -16.86 -8.11
CA GLN A 520 -5.10 -17.46 -8.84
C GLN A 520 -5.09 -19.00 -8.76
N LYS A 521 -3.91 -19.61 -8.93
CA LYS A 521 -3.75 -21.08 -8.84
C LYS A 521 -4.08 -21.59 -7.44
N ILE A 522 -3.57 -20.93 -6.41
CA ILE A 522 -3.86 -21.28 -5.00
C ILE A 522 -5.38 -21.12 -4.75
N GLN A 523 -5.97 -19.99 -5.13
CA GLN A 523 -7.41 -19.73 -4.97
C GLN A 523 -8.26 -20.80 -5.69
N GLN A 524 -7.88 -21.17 -6.91
CA GLN A 524 -8.58 -22.18 -7.70
C GLN A 524 -8.57 -23.54 -6.98
N LYS A 525 -7.42 -23.95 -6.46
CA LYS A 525 -7.27 -25.21 -5.73
C LYS A 525 -8.03 -25.20 -4.41
N LEU A 526 -7.96 -24.09 -3.67
CA LEU A 526 -8.71 -23.93 -2.41
C LEU A 526 -10.23 -24.01 -2.66
N ARG A 527 -10.71 -23.43 -3.78
CA ARG A 527 -12.13 -23.51 -4.17
C ARG A 527 -12.55 -24.95 -4.45
N GLN A 528 -11.67 -25.73 -5.07
CA GLN A 528 -11.92 -27.16 -5.32
C GLN A 528 -11.96 -27.98 -4.03
N GLN A 529 -11.03 -27.68 -3.11
CA GLN A 529 -10.86 -28.42 -1.84
C GLN A 529 -11.89 -27.99 -0.78
N TYR A 530 -12.27 -26.71 -0.75
CA TYR A 530 -13.19 -26.12 0.23
C TYR A 530 -14.29 -25.31 -0.48
N PRO A 531 -15.25 -25.96 -1.17
CA PRO A 531 -16.22 -25.27 -2.03
C PRO A 531 -17.10 -24.22 -1.32
N THR A 532 -17.44 -24.47 -0.05
CA THR A 532 -18.42 -23.65 0.69
C THR A 532 -17.81 -22.44 1.39
N ASP A 533 -16.54 -22.51 1.81
CA ASP A 533 -15.95 -21.52 2.71
C ASP A 533 -14.50 -21.12 2.40
N HIS A 534 -14.03 -21.45 1.18
CA HIS A 534 -12.68 -21.06 0.71
C HIS A 534 -12.44 -19.56 0.80
N ALA A 535 -13.48 -18.74 0.66
CA ALA A 535 -13.39 -17.29 0.71
C ALA A 535 -12.95 -16.74 2.08
N GLN A 536 -13.00 -17.56 3.13
CA GLN A 536 -12.52 -17.19 4.45
C GLN A 536 -10.99 -17.20 4.53
N LEU A 537 -10.33 -18.01 3.67
CA LEU A 537 -8.87 -18.00 3.52
C LEU A 537 -8.48 -16.79 2.66
N LYS A 538 -7.68 -15.89 3.24
CA LYS A 538 -7.19 -14.72 2.49
C LYS A 538 -5.95 -15.14 1.69
N VAL A 539 -6.03 -15.05 0.36
CA VAL A 539 -4.90 -15.27 -0.56
C VAL A 539 -4.72 -13.99 -1.39
N GLY A 540 -3.53 -13.42 -1.38
CA GLY A 540 -3.29 -12.18 -2.11
C GLY A 540 -1.82 -11.80 -2.25
N SER A 541 -1.57 -10.64 -2.82
CA SER A 541 -0.22 -10.08 -2.93
C SER A 541 0.24 -9.49 -1.59
N VAL A 542 1.52 -9.11 -1.53
CA VAL A 542 2.09 -8.43 -0.35
C VAL A 542 1.34 -7.13 -0.07
N GLU A 543 1.02 -6.37 -1.12
CA GLU A 543 0.29 -5.10 -1.04
C GLU A 543 -1.10 -5.30 -0.42
N GLU A 544 -1.80 -6.37 -0.79
CA GLU A 544 -3.13 -6.69 -0.24
C GLU A 544 -3.09 -7.08 1.25
N PHE A 545 -1.91 -7.40 1.76
CA PHE A 545 -1.70 -7.74 3.18
C PHE A 545 -1.15 -6.57 3.99
N GLN A 546 -0.85 -5.43 3.39
CA GLN A 546 -0.39 -4.27 4.15
C GLN A 546 -1.45 -3.83 5.16
N GLY A 547 -1.04 -3.56 6.40
CA GLY A 547 -1.96 -3.22 7.48
C GLY A 547 -2.73 -4.40 8.05
N GLN A 548 -2.66 -5.59 7.43
CA GLN A 548 -3.35 -6.80 7.89
C GLN A 548 -2.41 -7.71 8.67
N GLU A 549 -2.99 -8.63 9.40
CA GLU A 549 -2.27 -9.64 10.19
C GLU A 549 -3.12 -10.90 10.29
N ARG A 550 -2.48 -12.05 10.42
CA ARG A 550 -3.13 -13.35 10.61
C ARG A 550 -2.36 -14.15 11.67
N LEU A 551 -3.03 -15.11 12.27
CA LEU A 551 -2.36 -16.04 13.20
C LEU A 551 -1.21 -16.78 12.50
N VAL A 552 -1.49 -17.28 11.29
CA VAL A 552 -0.53 -17.97 10.42
C VAL A 552 -0.40 -17.23 9.09
N ILE A 553 0.83 -17.02 8.65
CA ILE A 553 1.13 -16.52 7.30
C ILE A 553 1.97 -17.56 6.56
N ILE A 554 1.54 -17.89 5.34
CA ILE A 554 2.31 -18.75 4.42
C ILE A 554 2.69 -17.87 3.21
N VAL A 555 4.00 -17.79 2.95
CA VAL A 555 4.55 -17.01 1.81
C VAL A 555 5.03 -17.99 0.74
N SER A 556 4.52 -17.87 -0.49
CA SER A 556 4.96 -18.65 -1.66
C SER A 556 5.75 -17.72 -2.58
N THR A 557 7.06 -17.96 -2.72
CA THR A 557 7.97 -17.06 -3.43
C THR A 557 8.00 -17.29 -4.94
N VAL A 558 7.62 -18.48 -5.40
CA VAL A 558 7.41 -18.86 -6.80
C VAL A 558 8.69 -19.06 -7.62
N ARG A 559 9.65 -18.15 -7.53
CA ARG A 559 10.79 -18.10 -8.44
C ARG A 559 11.72 -19.28 -8.24
N SER A 560 11.82 -20.08 -9.29
CA SER A 560 12.70 -21.24 -9.38
C SER A 560 13.13 -21.41 -10.84
N PRO A 561 13.91 -20.44 -11.37
CA PRO A 561 14.29 -20.46 -12.78
C PRO A 561 15.21 -21.63 -13.07
N ARG A 562 15.11 -22.17 -14.28
CA ARG A 562 16.01 -23.24 -14.75
C ARG A 562 17.46 -22.74 -14.71
N PRO A 563 18.40 -23.62 -14.34
CA PRO A 563 19.81 -23.26 -14.23
C PRO A 563 20.39 -22.52 -15.46
N GLU A 564 19.90 -22.84 -16.64
CA GLU A 564 20.34 -22.27 -17.93
C GLU A 564 20.09 -20.75 -18.01
N PHE A 565 19.05 -20.26 -17.35
CA PHE A 565 18.65 -18.84 -17.39
C PHE A 565 19.28 -18.00 -16.26
N LEU A 566 19.94 -18.67 -15.30
CA LEU A 566 20.56 -17.99 -14.15
C LEU A 566 21.77 -17.13 -14.55
N ARG A 567 22.38 -17.37 -15.72
CA ARG A 567 23.56 -16.62 -16.20
C ARG A 567 23.24 -15.39 -17.03
N ILE A 568 22.04 -15.37 -17.65
CA ILE A 568 21.72 -14.34 -18.66
C ILE A 568 21.17 -13.08 -17.99
N ASP A 569 20.78 -13.18 -16.72
CA ASP A 569 19.91 -12.16 -16.14
C ASP A 569 20.21 -11.90 -14.66
N LYS A 570 21.32 -11.20 -14.38
CA LYS A 570 21.67 -10.83 -13.00
C LYS A 570 20.60 -9.94 -12.36
N ASP A 571 19.88 -9.16 -13.16
CA ASP A 571 18.91 -8.17 -12.68
C ASP A 571 17.45 -8.67 -12.74
N TYR A 572 17.17 -9.73 -13.51
CA TYR A 572 15.79 -10.20 -13.76
C TYR A 572 15.36 -11.42 -12.95
N ASN A 573 16.29 -12.08 -12.29
CA ASN A 573 16.03 -13.41 -11.69
C ASN A 573 15.13 -13.38 -10.47
N LEU A 574 15.21 -12.34 -9.65
CA LEU A 574 14.41 -12.22 -8.44
C LEU A 574 13.21 -11.28 -8.62
N GLY A 575 13.32 -10.30 -9.51
CA GLY A 575 12.23 -9.39 -9.83
C GLY A 575 11.58 -8.79 -8.58
N PHE A 576 10.35 -9.17 -8.34
CA PHE A 576 9.55 -8.73 -7.21
C PHE A 576 10.20 -9.05 -5.84
N LEU A 577 10.93 -10.15 -5.75
CA LEU A 577 11.54 -10.63 -4.49
C LEU A 577 12.73 -9.76 -4.05
N ASN A 578 13.32 -8.98 -4.96
CA ASN A 578 14.47 -8.11 -4.70
C ASN A 578 14.07 -6.74 -4.11
N ASN A 579 12.91 -6.65 -3.45
CA ASN A 579 12.45 -5.39 -2.84
C ASN A 579 12.41 -5.55 -1.32
N PRO A 580 13.30 -4.87 -0.58
CA PRO A 580 13.38 -5.04 0.88
C PRO A 580 12.10 -4.66 1.61
N LYS A 581 11.34 -3.68 1.11
CA LYS A 581 10.09 -3.26 1.75
C LYS A 581 9.01 -4.35 1.60
N ARG A 582 8.96 -5.03 0.43
CA ARG A 582 8.05 -6.16 0.20
C ARG A 582 8.41 -7.35 1.08
N PHE A 583 9.70 -7.67 1.15
CA PHE A 583 10.23 -8.70 2.03
C PHE A 583 9.79 -8.43 3.47
N ASN A 584 10.08 -7.23 3.98
CA ASN A 584 9.76 -6.84 5.37
C ASN A 584 8.25 -6.99 5.65
N VAL A 585 7.39 -6.52 4.74
CA VAL A 585 5.93 -6.65 4.93
C VAL A 585 5.52 -8.13 4.95
N ALA A 586 6.01 -8.93 4.00
CA ALA A 586 5.61 -10.35 3.88
C ALA A 586 5.91 -11.15 5.16
N ILE A 587 7.11 -10.96 5.73
CA ILE A 587 7.55 -11.77 6.89
C ILE A 587 7.07 -11.21 8.24
N THR A 588 6.44 -10.03 8.29
CA THR A 588 5.99 -9.40 9.54
C THR A 588 4.47 -9.40 9.72
N ARG A 589 3.73 -10.22 8.94
CA ARG A 589 2.25 -10.27 9.04
C ARG A 589 1.74 -11.35 10.00
N ALA A 590 2.60 -12.31 10.39
CA ALA A 590 2.21 -13.45 11.22
C ALA A 590 2.23 -13.10 12.72
N LYS A 591 1.26 -13.68 13.46
CA LYS A 591 1.21 -13.58 14.93
C LYS A 591 1.94 -14.76 15.59
N ALA A 592 1.59 -15.98 15.20
CA ALA A 592 2.02 -17.22 15.88
C ALA A 592 2.83 -18.18 15.01
N LEU A 593 2.76 -18.08 13.67
CA LEU A 593 3.50 -18.98 12.79
C LEU A 593 3.75 -18.33 11.43
N LEU A 594 5.00 -18.35 11.00
CA LEU A 594 5.41 -17.90 9.66
C LEU A 594 5.97 -19.09 8.89
N ILE A 595 5.44 -19.36 7.70
CA ILE A 595 5.94 -20.40 6.80
C ILE A 595 6.34 -19.74 5.48
N VAL A 596 7.58 -19.91 5.05
CA VAL A 596 8.05 -19.46 3.74
C VAL A 596 8.36 -20.68 2.89
N VAL A 597 7.75 -20.76 1.72
CA VAL A 597 7.92 -21.85 0.74
C VAL A 597 8.64 -21.26 -0.47
N GLY A 598 9.80 -21.84 -0.82
CA GLY A 598 10.57 -21.33 -1.94
C GLY A 598 11.88 -22.07 -2.22
N ASN A 599 12.53 -21.67 -3.29
CA ASN A 599 13.80 -22.25 -3.73
C ASN A 599 14.96 -21.53 -3.03
N PRO A 600 15.68 -22.20 -2.11
CA PRO A 600 16.75 -21.55 -1.33
C PRO A 600 17.92 -21.07 -2.20
N TYR A 601 18.24 -21.78 -3.28
CA TYR A 601 19.33 -21.39 -4.20
C TYR A 601 19.01 -20.09 -4.96
N THR A 602 17.73 -19.86 -5.27
CA THR A 602 17.28 -18.64 -5.93
C THR A 602 17.25 -17.47 -4.93
N LEU A 603 16.66 -17.71 -3.77
CA LEU A 603 16.45 -16.66 -2.76
C LEU A 603 17.77 -16.21 -2.11
N SER A 604 18.73 -17.09 -1.91
CA SER A 604 20.04 -16.76 -1.29
C SER A 604 20.87 -15.76 -2.13
N ARG A 605 20.43 -15.40 -3.31
CA ARG A 605 21.07 -14.35 -4.15
C ARG A 605 20.73 -12.92 -3.71
N ASP A 606 19.65 -12.77 -2.96
CA ASP A 606 19.26 -11.50 -2.36
C ASP A 606 19.75 -11.48 -0.92
N GLU A 607 20.33 -10.37 -0.47
CA GLU A 607 20.94 -10.24 0.86
C GLU A 607 19.91 -10.44 1.99
N HIS A 608 18.70 -9.92 1.82
CA HIS A 608 17.65 -10.02 2.84
C HIS A 608 17.14 -11.45 2.97
N TRP A 609 16.85 -12.10 1.84
CA TRP A 609 16.42 -13.50 1.82
C TRP A 609 17.53 -14.44 2.29
N LYS A 610 18.80 -14.16 1.95
CA LYS A 610 19.95 -14.93 2.40
C LYS A 610 20.04 -14.89 3.92
N SER A 611 19.99 -13.69 4.52
CA SER A 611 20.02 -13.52 5.97
C SER A 611 18.87 -14.29 6.66
N PHE A 612 17.66 -14.22 6.09
CA PHE A 612 16.49 -14.95 6.61
C PHE A 612 16.68 -16.47 6.52
N LEU A 613 17.27 -16.97 5.43
CA LEU A 613 17.60 -18.39 5.26
C LEU A 613 18.64 -18.85 6.29
N GLU A 614 19.69 -18.05 6.50
CA GLU A 614 20.73 -18.30 7.51
C GLU A 614 20.08 -18.40 8.90
N TYR A 615 19.24 -17.43 9.24
CA TYR A 615 18.48 -17.39 10.50
C TYR A 615 17.65 -18.66 10.68
N CYS A 616 16.87 -19.07 9.68
CA CYS A 616 16.05 -20.28 9.74
C CYS A 616 16.91 -21.55 9.91
N SER A 617 18.03 -21.59 9.20
CA SER A 617 18.96 -22.74 9.28
C SER A 617 19.60 -22.84 10.66
N GLU A 618 20.11 -21.73 11.19
CA GLU A 618 20.76 -21.69 12.52
C GLU A 618 19.82 -22.05 13.66
N LYS A 619 18.56 -21.61 13.57
CA LYS A 619 17.54 -21.88 14.60
C LYS A 619 16.80 -23.20 14.38
N GLY A 620 17.17 -23.97 13.35
CA GLY A 620 16.56 -25.26 13.04
C GLY A 620 15.14 -25.16 12.43
N GLY A 621 14.80 -24.06 11.80
CA GLY A 621 13.51 -23.86 11.13
C GLY A 621 13.52 -24.22 9.65
N TYR A 622 14.62 -24.73 9.12
CA TYR A 622 14.72 -25.16 7.72
C TYR A 622 14.15 -26.56 7.55
N HIS A 623 13.18 -26.70 6.61
CA HIS A 623 12.57 -27.98 6.26
C HIS A 623 13.00 -28.39 4.85
N PRO A 624 13.83 -29.45 4.71
CA PRO A 624 14.31 -29.89 3.41
C PRO A 624 13.35 -30.94 2.79
N ASP A 625 12.37 -30.50 2.04
CA ASP A 625 11.45 -31.44 1.34
C ASP A 625 12.14 -32.07 0.13
N SER A 626 12.50 -31.23 -0.84
CA SER A 626 13.12 -31.68 -2.10
C SER A 626 14.51 -31.08 -2.30
N CYS A 627 15.00 -30.34 -1.33
CA CYS A 627 16.20 -29.51 -1.50
C CYS A 627 17.01 -29.48 -0.22
N GLU A 628 18.06 -30.26 -0.17
CA GLU A 628 19.09 -30.15 0.89
C GLU A 628 19.97 -28.93 0.59
N PHE A 629 19.83 -27.88 1.36
CA PHE A 629 20.59 -26.65 1.20
C PHE A 629 21.62 -26.50 2.30
N GLN A 630 22.86 -26.31 1.91
CA GLN A 630 23.96 -26.06 2.87
C GLN A 630 24.62 -24.74 2.52
N PHE A 631 24.70 -23.84 3.49
CA PHE A 631 25.46 -22.61 3.34
C PHE A 631 26.94 -22.90 3.23
N ARG A 632 27.49 -22.64 2.06
CA ARG A 632 28.94 -22.64 1.82
C ARG A 632 29.31 -21.26 1.28
N GLU A 633 30.46 -20.76 1.71
CA GLU A 633 30.95 -19.44 1.26
C GLU A 633 31.19 -19.38 -0.26
N ASP A 634 31.34 -20.52 -0.93
CA ASP A 634 31.73 -20.63 -2.34
C ASP A 634 30.60 -21.11 -3.28
N HIS A 635 29.33 -20.87 -2.92
CA HIS A 635 28.20 -21.35 -3.74
C HIS A 635 28.19 -20.86 -5.19
N VAL A 636 28.82 -19.75 -5.50
CA VAL A 636 28.93 -19.26 -6.89
C VAL A 636 29.78 -20.22 -7.73
N GLU A 637 30.84 -20.78 -7.17
CA GLU A 637 31.75 -21.68 -7.85
C GLU A 637 31.15 -23.09 -8.01
N ASP A 638 30.43 -23.57 -7.01
CA ASP A 638 29.76 -24.90 -7.04
C ASP A 638 28.61 -24.89 -8.08
N VAL A 639 27.84 -23.79 -8.13
CA VAL A 639 26.80 -23.58 -9.13
C VAL A 639 27.44 -23.51 -10.53
N LEU A 640 28.58 -22.84 -10.67
CA LEU A 640 29.33 -22.78 -11.93
C LEU A 640 29.88 -24.14 -12.37
N GLN A 641 30.31 -24.98 -11.42
CA GLN A 641 30.80 -26.34 -11.71
C GLN A 641 29.68 -27.29 -12.13
N ARG A 642 28.52 -27.24 -11.46
CA ARG A 642 27.31 -27.99 -11.87
C ARG A 642 26.85 -27.57 -13.28
N PHE A 643 27.00 -26.29 -13.62
CA PHE A 643 26.71 -25.78 -14.96
C PHE A 643 27.69 -26.24 -16.03
N ALA A 644 28.96 -26.40 -15.68
CA ALA A 644 29.97 -26.91 -16.61
C ALA A 644 29.71 -28.39 -16.92
N ALA A 645 29.18 -29.16 -15.97
CA ALA A 645 28.86 -30.59 -16.13
C ALA A 645 27.65 -30.81 -17.06
N VAL A 646 26.67 -29.89 -17.06
CA VAL A 646 25.45 -29.98 -17.90
C VAL A 646 25.72 -29.59 -19.36
N ARG A 647 26.80 -28.87 -19.63
CA ARG A 647 27.12 -28.37 -20.97
C ARG A 647 27.60 -29.45 -21.99
N LEU A 648 27.75 -30.70 -21.54
CA LEU A 648 28.25 -31.74 -22.39
C LEU A 648 27.16 -32.53 -23.15
N ASP A 649 25.88 -32.27 -22.88
CA ASP A 649 24.78 -32.95 -23.57
C ASP A 649 23.73 -31.94 -24.12
N GLY A 650 23.85 -31.59 -25.36
CA GLY A 650 22.74 -31.17 -26.19
C GLY A 650 22.65 -29.72 -26.64
N THR A 651 22.81 -29.56 -27.91
CA THR A 651 22.50 -28.35 -28.68
C THR A 651 20.99 -28.10 -28.75
N SER A 652 20.51 -27.02 -28.13
CA SER A 652 19.22 -26.43 -28.49
C SER A 652 19.34 -24.90 -28.38
N GLU A 653 19.01 -24.24 -29.47
CA GLU A 653 19.01 -22.78 -29.57
C GLU A 653 17.95 -22.15 -28.66
N PRO A 654 18.25 -21.02 -28.02
CA PRO A 654 17.28 -20.33 -27.16
C PRO A 654 16.22 -19.61 -28.01
N PRO A 655 14.98 -19.58 -27.57
CA PRO A 655 13.96 -18.77 -28.21
C PRO A 655 14.26 -17.28 -28.01
N SER A 656 14.23 -16.53 -29.11
CA SER A 656 14.41 -15.10 -29.14
C SER A 656 13.17 -14.42 -28.51
N ASP A 657 13.26 -14.00 -27.29
CA ASP A 657 12.20 -13.20 -26.69
C ASP A 657 12.81 -11.91 -26.11
N GLY A 658 12.71 -10.86 -26.89
CA GLY A 658 13.08 -9.52 -26.47
C GLY A 658 11.90 -8.84 -25.80
N GLY A 659 11.94 -8.74 -24.48
CA GLY A 659 10.88 -8.03 -23.77
C GLY A 659 11.23 -7.68 -22.32
N ASN A 660 11.09 -6.45 -22.03
CA ASN A 660 11.22 -5.77 -20.74
C ASN A 660 10.57 -6.52 -19.57
N GLY A 661 11.26 -7.48 -18.97
CA GLY A 661 10.72 -8.30 -17.89
C GLY A 661 10.58 -7.58 -16.53
N ALA A 662 11.48 -6.65 -16.21
CA ALA A 662 11.49 -5.99 -14.89
C ALA A 662 10.33 -5.00 -14.71
N SER A 663 9.94 -4.36 -15.80
CA SER A 663 8.88 -3.35 -15.81
C SER A 663 7.47 -3.93 -15.58
N GLN A 664 7.26 -5.17 -15.97
CA GLN A 664 5.91 -5.78 -15.99
C GLN A 664 5.45 -6.31 -14.64
N VAL A 665 6.37 -6.62 -13.71
CA VAL A 665 6.01 -7.18 -12.39
C VAL A 665 5.42 -6.10 -11.48
N GLN A 666 5.90 -4.86 -11.59
CA GLN A 666 5.38 -3.73 -10.81
C GLN A 666 3.98 -3.29 -11.28
N LEU A 667 3.55 -3.72 -12.45
CA LEU A 667 2.29 -3.30 -13.07
C LEU A 667 1.05 -4.04 -12.53
N GLN A 668 1.20 -4.97 -11.58
CA GLN A 668 0.09 -5.83 -11.14
C GLN A 668 -0.87 -5.14 -10.15
N GLU A 669 -0.43 -4.10 -9.45
CA GLU A 669 -1.25 -3.39 -8.47
C GLU A 669 -1.64 -1.99 -8.97
N GLU A 670 -2.76 -1.50 -8.46
CA GLU A 670 -3.23 -0.15 -8.75
C GLU A 670 -2.81 0.80 -7.64
N PRO A 671 -2.35 2.01 -7.99
CA PRO A 671 -2.11 3.04 -6.98
C PRO A 671 -3.36 3.31 -6.15
N GLU A 672 -3.20 3.44 -4.83
CA GLU A 672 -4.31 3.67 -3.91
C GLU A 672 -5.09 4.95 -4.25
N TRP A 673 -4.42 5.98 -4.74
CA TRP A 673 -5.07 7.23 -5.12
C TRP A 673 -6.04 7.06 -6.30
N ARG A 674 -5.86 6.03 -7.16
CA ARG A 674 -6.84 5.69 -8.20
C ARG A 674 -8.08 5.02 -7.64
N ARG A 675 -7.91 4.19 -6.60
CA ARG A 675 -9.00 3.45 -5.97
C ARG A 675 -9.81 4.32 -4.99
N GLY A 676 -9.23 5.42 -4.52
CA GLY A 676 -9.80 6.29 -3.50
C GLY A 676 -10.93 7.21 -4.00
N ASP A 677 -11.10 7.33 -5.31
CA ASP A 677 -12.13 8.20 -5.90
C ASP A 677 -13.44 7.43 -6.15
#